data_58ef47a427ecb21d5c3de80f5a0680a6
#
_entry.id   58ef47a427ecb21d5c3de80f5a0680a6
#
_cell.length_a   1.000
_cell.length_b   1.000
_cell.length_c   1.000
_cell.angle_alpha   90.00
_cell.angle_beta   90.00
_cell.angle_gamma   90.00
#
_symmetry.space_group_name_H-M   'P 1'
#
loop_
_entity.id
_entity.type
_entity.pdbx_description
1 polymer ?
#
loop_
_entity_poly.entity_id
_entity_poly.type
_entity_poly.pdbx_seq_one_letter_code
_entity_poly.pdbx_strand_id
1 'polypeptide(L)'
;MSDAQRLRDPRDDTDGSGTCCTGPARSAPAQRTADAACRAHGDAASCGASSHASSRDHDAAPAVGTEAHRKHEHHAAHGHGHDEAGHEHNHAHAHDHSHEHQHDRDHDHEDSCCAPPAPTLAPLPAAEATAAGNVRSAFRIMQMDCPTEETLIRKKLGGMDEVSALEFNLMQRMLTVEHVPGAQPAIERAIRTLGMTPEAASAGTPASAAPAEAPAKPWWPLALAGAAAIASEAASWAGLPAWLSALLAIAAVLSCGLTTYRKGWIALRNGNLNINALMSIAVTGAMAIGQWPEAAMVMVLFTIAELIEAKSLDRARNAIQGLMRLAPDTATVQDADGTWRTIDAARVVLGAIVRVKPGERIGLDGEVVSGRSTVNQAPITGESLPVEKATGDAVYAGTINESGSFDYRVTALASNSTLARIIHAVEEAQGAKAPTQRFVDRFARIYTPIVFAVALLVAVAPPLVVGGAWHDWIYRALVLLVIACPCALVISTPVTIVSGLAAAARRGILVKGGVYLEEGRKLAWLALDKTGTITHGKPVQTDVDAHAADIELTRARHLAASLAARSDHPVSQAIAAAARDANAPAFADVQDFEALLGRGVCGTIDGVRYWLGNHRLVEELERCSPALEAKLDALERQGKSVVMLIDDARVLAIFAVADTIKDTSRAAIADLHALGIRTAMLTGDNPHTAQAIAAQAGIDDARGNQLPEDKLAAVDELARGGAGAVGMVGDGINDAPALARADIGFAMGAMGTDTAIETADVALMDDDLRKIPAFVRLSRATHRVLVQNIGFALGVKLVFLGLTVAGLGTMWMAVFADAGASLIVVGNGLRLLSNARAFGGAPAAR
;
A
#
# COMPACT_ATOMS: atom_id res chain seq x y z
N MET A 1 -43.97 37.27 -29.15
CA MET A 1 -44.39 37.04 -30.53
C MET A 1 -44.09 35.57 -30.74
N SER A 2 -45.13 34.79 -30.54
CA SER A 2 -46.09 34.10 -31.45
C SER A 2 -45.38 33.04 -32.26
N ASP A 3 -45.77 31.81 -32.39
CA ASP A 3 -46.97 30.99 -32.18
C ASP A 3 -46.54 29.62 -32.69
N ALA A 4 -46.86 28.59 -32.03
CA ALA A 4 -48.04 27.77 -32.01
C ALA A 4 -48.08 26.59 -32.97
N GLN A 5 -48.35 25.42 -32.38
CA GLN A 5 -49.40 24.45 -32.76
C GLN A 5 -49.09 23.51 -33.97
N ARG A 6 -49.49 22.28 -34.02
CA ARG A 6 -50.54 21.40 -33.43
C ARG A 6 -50.27 19.94 -33.79
N LEU A 7 -50.53 19.02 -32.88
CA LEU A 7 -51.63 18.03 -32.84
C LEU A 7 -51.74 16.97 -33.98
N ARG A 8 -51.71 15.69 -33.59
CA ARG A 8 -52.89 14.77 -33.63
C ARG A 8 -52.51 13.35 -33.25
N ASP A 9 -53.12 12.89 -32.16
CA ASP A 9 -53.73 11.59 -31.99
C ASP A 9 -55.07 11.57 -32.73
N PRO A 10 -55.77 10.47 -33.00
CA PRO A 10 -56.28 9.50 -32.03
C PRO A 10 -56.69 8.08 -32.56
N ARG A 11 -57.06 7.19 -31.59
CA ARG A 11 -58.22 6.23 -31.55
C ARG A 11 -58.12 4.95 -32.42
N ASP A 12 -58.63 3.88 -32.06
CA ASP A 12 -59.51 3.31 -31.02
C ASP A 12 -59.70 1.83 -31.29
N ASP A 13 -60.06 1.15 -30.26
CA ASP A 13 -61.11 0.08 -30.09
C ASP A 13 -60.66 -1.35 -30.35
N THR A 14 -60.89 -2.22 -29.47
CA THR A 14 -61.94 -2.78 -28.64
C THR A 14 -61.69 -4.24 -28.32
N ASP A 15 -61.93 -4.56 -27.08
CA ASP A 15 -62.71 -5.73 -26.60
C ASP A 15 -62.24 -7.16 -26.76
N GLY A 16 -62.27 -7.79 -25.60
CA GLY A 16 -62.83 -9.12 -25.47
C GLY A 16 -62.26 -10.05 -24.46
N SER A 17 -62.67 -9.86 -23.19
CA SER A 17 -63.17 -10.86 -22.24
C SER A 17 -62.60 -12.30 -22.23
N GLY A 18 -62.24 -12.76 -21.04
CA GLY A 18 -62.66 -14.08 -20.68
C GLY A 18 -61.73 -14.95 -19.84
N THR A 19 -61.86 -14.78 -18.53
CA THR A 19 -62.04 -15.86 -17.48
C THR A 19 -61.18 -17.10 -17.46
N CYS A 20 -60.48 -17.22 -16.35
CA CYS A 20 -60.57 -18.30 -15.35
C CYS A 20 -60.00 -19.71 -15.58
N CYS A 21 -59.23 -20.11 -14.62
CA CYS A 21 -59.26 -21.33 -13.83
C CYS A 21 -58.24 -22.47 -14.06
N THR A 22 -57.58 -22.74 -12.97
CA THR A 22 -57.22 -24.01 -12.36
C THR A 22 -56.04 -24.79 -12.90
N GLY A 23 -55.06 -25.01 -12.01
CA GLY A 23 -54.06 -26.08 -12.03
C GLY A 23 -54.72 -27.48 -11.83
N PRO A 24 -54.06 -28.58 -11.54
CA PRO A 24 -52.71 -28.72 -10.96
C PRO A 24 -51.89 -29.93 -11.47
N ALA A 25 -50.62 -29.97 -11.01
CA ALA A 25 -49.91 -31.14 -10.49
C ALA A 25 -49.26 -32.22 -11.39
N ARG A 26 -48.02 -32.53 -11.04
CA ARG A 26 -47.31 -33.79 -10.99
C ARG A 26 -46.79 -34.38 -12.30
N SER A 27 -45.54 -34.67 -12.43
CA SER A 27 -44.72 -35.76 -11.89
C SER A 27 -43.43 -35.91 -12.73
N ALA A 28 -42.35 -36.11 -12.09
CA ALA A 28 -41.18 -36.84 -12.59
C ALA A 28 -41.57 -38.38 -12.67
N PRO A 29 -40.78 -39.32 -13.18
CA PRO A 29 -39.32 -39.38 -13.31
C PRO A 29 -38.76 -40.24 -14.47
N ALA A 30 -37.45 -40.58 -14.35
CA ALA A 30 -36.73 -41.78 -14.78
C ALA A 30 -35.95 -41.69 -16.10
N GLN A 31 -34.66 -41.73 -16.00
CA GLN A 31 -33.69 -42.84 -16.16
C GLN A 31 -33.85 -43.70 -17.43
N ARG A 32 -32.79 -43.79 -18.19
CA ARG A 32 -32.05 -44.97 -18.66
C ARG A 32 -31.04 -44.57 -19.74
N THR A 33 -29.79 -44.77 -19.49
CA THR A 33 -28.91 -45.95 -19.71
C THR A 33 -28.68 -46.32 -21.16
N ALA A 34 -27.45 -46.40 -21.45
CA ALA A 34 -26.68 -47.42 -22.17
C ALA A 34 -26.57 -47.26 -23.68
N ASP A 35 -25.43 -47.31 -24.09
CA ASP A 35 -24.57 -48.27 -24.71
C ASP A 35 -24.19 -48.08 -26.17
N ALA A 36 -22.95 -48.22 -26.35
CA ALA A 36 -22.18 -49.03 -27.32
C ALA A 36 -22.28 -48.56 -28.79
N ALA A 37 -21.30 -48.57 -29.52
CA ALA A 37 -20.09 -49.32 -29.71
C ALA A 37 -19.49 -49.03 -31.12
N CYS A 38 -18.26 -49.19 -31.16
CA CYS A 38 -17.43 -49.81 -32.19
C CYS A 38 -17.23 -49.23 -33.59
N ARG A 39 -16.09 -49.06 -33.92
CA ARG A 39 -15.04 -49.75 -34.71
C ARG A 39 -14.46 -48.81 -35.76
N ALA A 40 -13.28 -48.89 -36.19
CA ALA A 40 -12.07 -49.67 -36.01
C ALA A 40 -11.15 -49.29 -37.20
N HIS A 41 -9.92 -49.62 -37.07
CA HIS A 41 -8.86 -49.79 -38.02
C HIS A 41 -7.94 -48.58 -38.24
N GLY A 42 -6.70 -48.73 -38.22
CA GLY A 42 -5.78 -49.92 -38.13
C GLY A 42 -4.40 -49.43 -38.37
N ASP A 43 -3.56 -50.12 -37.72
CA ASP A 43 -2.26 -50.64 -38.09
C ASP A 43 -1.08 -49.64 -38.31
N ALA A 44 0.09 -49.88 -37.94
CA ALA A 44 0.77 -51.01 -37.30
C ALA A 44 2.23 -50.61 -37.12
N ALA A 45 2.80 -51.18 -36.15
CA ALA A 45 4.08 -51.86 -36.02
C ALA A 45 5.33 -50.99 -35.87
N SER A 46 6.33 -51.28 -35.08
CA SER A 46 6.62 -52.47 -34.31
C SER A 46 7.89 -52.26 -33.52
N CYS A 47 7.97 -52.94 -32.40
CA CYS A 47 9.16 -53.64 -31.85
C CYS A 47 10.39 -52.82 -31.42
N GLY A 48 10.98 -53.03 -30.33
CA GLY A 48 11.09 -54.11 -29.34
C GLY A 48 12.07 -53.67 -28.28
N ALA A 49 11.81 -53.89 -27.04
CA ALA A 49 12.19 -55.00 -26.18
C ALA A 49 13.69 -55.21 -25.94
N SER A 50 13.98 -55.06 -24.70
CA SER A 50 14.61 -55.94 -23.69
C SER A 50 15.90 -55.34 -23.10
N SER A 51 15.87 -55.08 -21.78
CA SER A 51 16.18 -55.95 -20.65
C SER A 51 17.65 -56.30 -20.48
N HIS A 52 18.00 -56.23 -19.19
CA HIS A 52 19.08 -56.79 -18.36
C HIS A 52 20.11 -55.80 -17.88
N ALA A 53 20.15 -55.43 -16.61
CA ALA A 53 20.49 -56.16 -15.40
C ALA A 53 21.99 -56.47 -15.30
N SER A 54 22.49 -56.15 -14.11
CA SER A 54 23.59 -56.74 -13.35
C SER A 54 24.95 -56.05 -13.43
N SER A 55 25.34 -55.38 -12.39
CA SER A 55 26.13 -55.83 -11.24
C SER A 55 27.64 -55.79 -11.42
N ARG A 56 28.25 -55.26 -10.34
CA ARG A 56 29.60 -55.56 -9.79
C ARG A 56 30.80 -54.78 -10.28
N ASP A 57 31.28 -54.05 -9.39
CA ASP A 57 32.31 -54.23 -8.36
C ASP A 57 33.74 -53.82 -8.80
N HIS A 58 34.35 -53.25 -7.83
CA HIS A 58 35.78 -53.21 -7.47
C HIS A 58 36.61 -52.01 -7.86
N ASP A 59 36.90 -51.28 -6.82
CA ASP A 59 38.23 -51.18 -6.14
C ASP A 59 39.25 -50.16 -6.67
N ALA A 60 39.66 -49.50 -5.69
CA ALA A 60 41.04 -49.13 -5.33
C ALA A 60 41.42 -47.63 -5.42
N ALA A 61 41.56 -47.08 -4.23
CA ALA A 61 42.55 -46.04 -3.95
C ALA A 61 43.96 -46.66 -3.97
N PRO A 62 45.08 -45.94 -4.02
CA PRO A 62 45.61 -45.20 -2.87
C PRO A 62 46.31 -43.88 -3.26
N ALA A 63 46.33 -42.89 -2.39
CA ALA A 63 47.20 -42.56 -1.27
C ALA A 63 48.58 -41.98 -1.63
N VAL A 64 48.98 -40.99 -0.76
CA VAL A 64 50.36 -40.59 -0.38
C VAL A 64 50.95 -39.49 -1.25
N GLY A 65 51.47 -38.43 -0.78
CA GLY A 65 52.05 -37.98 0.47
C GLY A 65 52.35 -36.48 0.41
N THR A 66 52.27 -35.82 1.54
CA THR A 66 53.35 -35.33 2.40
C THR A 66 54.28 -34.32 1.70
N GLU A 67 54.62 -33.23 2.22
CA GLU A 67 55.22 -32.72 3.51
C GLU A 67 55.26 -31.19 3.38
N ALA A 68 54.91 -30.42 4.33
CA ALA A 68 55.53 -30.05 5.60
C ALA A 68 56.65 -29.00 5.50
N HIS A 69 56.56 -28.13 6.41
CA HIS A 69 57.59 -27.33 7.12
C HIS A 69 57.44 -25.82 6.96
N ARG A 70 57.30 -25.15 7.93
CA ARG A 70 57.82 -24.79 9.28
C ARG A 70 58.08 -23.27 9.33
N LYS A 71 57.41 -22.64 10.35
CA LYS A 71 58.03 -22.02 11.52
C LYS A 71 58.90 -20.78 11.33
N HIS A 72 58.62 -19.71 11.98
CA HIS A 72 59.19 -19.14 13.21
C HIS A 72 58.55 -17.79 13.50
N GLU A 73 57.87 -17.55 14.63
CA GLU A 73 58.35 -17.17 15.97
C GLU A 73 59.42 -16.04 15.95
N HIS A 74 59.18 -14.93 16.57
CA HIS A 74 59.50 -14.55 17.94
C HIS A 74 59.34 -13.04 18.17
N HIS A 75 58.83 -12.71 19.23
CA HIS A 75 59.16 -12.08 20.52
C HIS A 75 58.82 -10.61 20.64
N ALA A 76 58.05 -10.30 21.59
CA ALA A 76 58.21 -10.07 23.08
C ALA A 76 58.40 -8.59 23.34
N ALA A 77 57.43 -8.02 24.11
CA ALA A 77 57.30 -7.83 25.52
C ALA A 77 58.14 -6.63 26.08
N HIS A 78 57.42 -5.83 26.86
CA HIS A 78 57.74 -5.17 28.16
C HIS A 78 56.68 -4.07 28.36
N GLY A 79 55.84 -3.99 29.34
CA GLY A 79 55.92 -4.33 30.76
C GLY A 79 56.41 -3.14 31.63
N HIS A 80 55.47 -2.60 32.42
CA HIS A 80 55.54 -1.94 33.73
C HIS A 80 54.29 -1.08 33.90
N GLY A 81 53.40 -1.21 34.83
CA GLY A 81 53.40 -1.53 36.24
C GLY A 81 53.55 -0.34 37.16
N HIS A 82 52.55 -0.06 37.92
CA HIS A 82 52.45 0.42 39.32
C HIS A 82 51.15 1.25 39.49
N ASP A 83 50.13 0.74 40.19
CA ASP A 83 49.87 0.80 41.66
C ASP A 83 49.41 2.20 42.12
N GLU A 84 48.24 2.17 42.61
CA GLU A 84 47.63 2.25 43.90
C GLU A 84 46.84 3.51 44.29
N ALA A 85 45.72 3.22 44.95
CA ALA A 85 45.03 3.94 46.04
C ALA A 85 44.16 5.14 45.65
N GLY A 86 42.83 5.08 45.70
CA GLY A 86 41.99 4.90 46.89
C GLY A 86 41.70 6.22 47.57
N HIS A 87 40.42 6.67 47.47
CA HIS A 87 39.68 7.25 48.61
C HIS A 87 38.24 7.63 48.24
N GLU A 88 37.32 7.07 49.02
CA GLU A 88 35.93 7.51 49.18
C GLU A 88 35.86 8.96 49.70
N HIS A 89 34.82 9.68 49.28
CA HIS A 89 33.97 10.45 50.20
C HIS A 89 32.64 10.90 49.56
N ASN A 90 31.59 10.51 50.24
CA ASN A 90 30.23 11.05 50.20
C ASN A 90 30.18 12.54 50.48
N HIS A 91 29.27 13.28 49.83
CA HIS A 91 28.36 14.20 50.51
C HIS A 91 27.29 14.74 49.50
N ALA A 92 26.05 14.59 49.95
CA ALA A 92 24.88 15.26 49.41
C ALA A 92 24.92 16.78 49.74
N HIS A 93 24.41 17.61 48.80
CA HIS A 93 23.55 18.74 49.13
C HIS A 93 22.86 19.30 47.87
N ALA A 94 21.57 19.48 48.02
CA ALA A 94 20.69 20.26 47.11
C ALA A 94 21.07 21.76 47.23
N HIS A 95 20.91 22.48 46.11
CA HIS A 95 20.36 23.83 46.06
C HIS A 95 20.08 24.28 44.62
N ASP A 96 18.89 24.79 44.50
CA ASP A 96 18.23 25.57 43.48
C ASP A 96 19.03 26.86 43.20
N HIS A 97 19.10 27.25 41.92
CA HIS A 97 19.01 28.65 41.48
C HIS A 97 19.14 28.77 39.94
N SER A 98 18.10 29.38 39.38
CA SER A 98 18.02 30.05 38.06
C SER A 98 19.16 31.01 37.82
N HIS A 99 19.63 31.09 36.55
CA HIS A 99 19.94 32.35 35.84
C HIS A 99 20.25 32.10 34.37
N GLU A 100 19.60 32.91 33.54
CA GLU A 100 19.89 33.17 32.13
C GLU A 100 21.33 33.71 31.94
N HIS A 101 21.96 33.32 30.83
CA HIS A 101 22.79 34.22 30.01
C HIS A 101 23.09 33.62 28.65
N GLN A 102 22.77 34.38 27.59
CA GLN A 102 23.27 34.30 26.22
C GLN A 102 24.81 34.43 26.18
N HIS A 103 25.40 33.67 25.25
CA HIS A 103 26.51 34.16 24.43
C HIS A 103 26.81 33.25 23.26
N ASP A 104 26.83 33.88 22.07
CA ASP A 104 27.35 33.38 20.80
C ASP A 104 28.80 32.95 20.91
N ARG A 105 29.19 31.93 20.15
CA ARG A 105 30.42 31.87 19.34
C ARG A 105 30.52 30.64 18.47
N ASP A 106 30.75 30.93 17.19
CA ASP A 106 31.15 30.00 16.12
C ASP A 106 32.38 29.17 16.51
N HIS A 107 32.37 27.88 16.10
CA HIS A 107 33.58 27.20 15.66
C HIS A 107 33.17 25.98 14.81
N ASP A 108 33.62 26.00 13.55
CA ASP A 108 33.71 24.90 12.60
C ASP A 108 34.50 23.74 13.14
N HIS A 109 34.04 22.52 12.97
CA HIS A 109 34.85 21.33 12.76
C HIS A 109 34.10 20.29 11.97
N GLU A 110 34.75 19.84 10.90
CA GLU A 110 34.39 18.80 9.97
C GLU A 110 34.47 17.40 10.57
N ASP A 111 33.73 16.48 9.91
CA ASP A 111 33.87 15.05 9.91
C ASP A 111 33.37 14.23 11.09
N SER A 112 32.18 13.67 10.92
CA SER A 112 31.95 12.23 11.17
C SER A 112 30.62 11.76 10.61
N CYS A 113 30.65 10.67 9.85
CA CYS A 113 29.55 9.95 9.27
C CYS A 113 28.52 9.52 10.32
N CYS A 114 27.31 10.08 10.25
CA CYS A 114 26.09 9.47 10.80
C CYS A 114 24.94 9.70 9.84
N ALA A 115 24.26 8.64 9.51
CA ALA A 115 23.05 8.68 8.71
C ALA A 115 22.00 9.57 9.38
N PRO A 116 21.26 10.39 8.63
CA PRO A 116 20.20 11.20 9.22
C PRO A 116 19.05 10.32 9.68
N PRO A 117 18.42 10.62 10.83
CA PRO A 117 17.21 9.94 11.26
C PRO A 117 16.10 10.10 10.22
N ALA A 118 15.28 9.07 10.05
CA ALA A 118 14.09 9.11 9.20
C ALA A 118 13.18 10.26 9.64
N PRO A 119 12.55 11.00 8.71
CA PRO A 119 11.62 12.04 9.08
C PRO A 119 10.40 11.42 9.75
N THR A 120 10.18 11.73 11.01
CA THR A 120 8.92 11.52 11.73
C THR A 120 7.83 12.30 11.01
N LEU A 121 6.89 11.60 10.40
CA LEU A 121 5.68 12.18 9.83
C LEU A 121 4.70 12.45 10.97
N ALA A 122 4.40 13.71 11.20
CA ALA A 122 3.35 14.12 12.09
C ALA A 122 1.99 14.06 11.39
N PRO A 123 0.90 13.75 12.09
CA PRO A 123 -0.46 13.69 11.53
C PRO A 123 -0.90 15.08 11.07
N LEU A 124 -1.69 15.12 9.98
CA LEU A 124 -2.33 16.33 9.46
C LEU A 124 -3.49 16.77 10.36
N PRO A 125 -3.38 17.86 11.10
CA PRO A 125 -4.55 18.50 11.68
C PRO A 125 -5.18 19.48 10.69
N ALA A 126 -6.51 19.52 10.67
CA ALA A 126 -7.26 20.63 10.10
C ALA A 126 -6.71 21.94 10.67
N ALA A 127 -6.38 22.90 9.79
CA ALA A 127 -6.03 24.29 10.04
C ALA A 127 -5.63 24.65 11.50
N GLU A 128 -4.52 24.11 11.99
CA GLU A 128 -3.93 24.51 13.26
C GLU A 128 -2.70 25.38 13.00
N ALA A 129 -2.62 26.50 13.71
CA ALA A 129 -1.43 27.31 13.76
C ALA A 129 -0.27 26.42 14.28
N THR A 130 0.75 26.23 13.47
CA THR A 130 1.96 25.52 13.88
C THR A 130 2.63 26.26 15.07
N ALA A 131 3.38 25.55 15.90
CA ALA A 131 4.03 26.05 17.11
C ALA A 131 4.96 27.26 16.90
N ALA A 132 5.14 27.71 15.64
CA ALA A 132 5.97 28.87 15.24
C ALA A 132 5.14 30.03 14.67
N GLY A 133 3.80 30.04 14.76
CA GLY A 133 2.98 31.13 14.21
C GLY A 133 2.84 31.14 12.68
N ASN A 134 3.29 30.09 11.98
CA ASN A 134 3.15 29.94 10.53
C ASN A 134 1.73 29.51 10.13
N VAL A 135 1.33 29.89 8.92
CA VAL A 135 0.03 29.55 8.32
C VAL A 135 0.23 28.54 7.19
N ARG A 136 -0.66 27.53 7.12
CA ARG A 136 -0.74 26.61 5.99
C ARG A 136 -1.73 27.12 4.95
N SER A 137 -1.29 27.23 3.69
CA SER A 137 -2.15 27.55 2.54
C SER A 137 -2.06 26.47 1.50
N ALA A 138 -3.23 26.02 1.03
CA ALA A 138 -3.32 25.01 -0.03
C ALA A 138 -3.69 25.69 -1.36
N PHE A 139 -2.98 25.31 -2.42
CA PHE A 139 -3.16 25.83 -3.77
C PHE A 139 -3.41 24.68 -4.75
N ARG A 140 -4.49 24.75 -5.52
CA ARG A 140 -4.71 23.88 -6.66
C ARG A 140 -4.02 24.47 -7.88
N ILE A 141 -3.15 23.70 -8.54
CA ILE A 141 -2.38 24.14 -9.71
C ILE A 141 -2.61 23.14 -10.84
N MET A 142 -3.57 23.42 -11.71
CA MET A 142 -3.98 22.50 -12.78
C MET A 142 -2.87 22.17 -13.76
N GLN A 143 -1.86 23.00 -13.89
CA GLN A 143 -0.69 22.81 -14.75
C GLN A 143 0.41 21.96 -14.10
N MET A 144 0.26 21.56 -12.84
CA MET A 144 1.22 20.73 -12.12
C MET A 144 0.97 19.25 -12.45
N ASP A 145 1.38 18.85 -13.66
CA ASP A 145 1.08 17.53 -14.20
C ASP A 145 2.20 16.52 -13.97
N CYS A 146 3.43 16.98 -13.78
CA CYS A 146 4.61 16.12 -13.74
C CYS A 146 5.66 16.57 -12.70
N PRO A 147 6.61 15.68 -12.34
CA PRO A 147 7.68 15.99 -11.38
C PRO A 147 8.59 17.18 -11.79
N THR A 148 8.64 17.51 -13.07
CA THR A 148 9.42 18.65 -13.57
C THR A 148 8.84 19.97 -13.09
N GLU A 149 7.52 20.09 -13.07
CA GLU A 149 6.81 21.28 -12.61
C GLU A 149 6.92 21.42 -11.09
N GLU A 150 6.81 20.31 -10.35
CA GLU A 150 7.13 20.27 -8.93
C GLU A 150 8.54 20.83 -8.64
N THR A 151 9.54 20.34 -9.39
CA THR A 151 10.93 20.78 -9.19
C THR A 151 11.09 22.28 -9.44
N LEU A 152 10.41 22.85 -10.44
CA LEU A 152 10.42 24.29 -10.72
C LEU A 152 9.80 25.09 -9.58
N ILE A 153 8.63 24.66 -9.09
CA ILE A 153 7.94 25.31 -7.97
C ILE A 153 8.79 25.20 -6.71
N ARG A 154 9.30 24.02 -6.39
CA ARG A 154 10.15 23.77 -5.22
C ARG A 154 11.41 24.64 -5.24
N LYS A 155 12.08 24.78 -6.39
CA LYS A 155 13.26 25.66 -6.54
C LYS A 155 12.89 27.13 -6.36
N LYS A 156 11.71 27.55 -6.85
CA LYS A 156 11.29 28.95 -6.79
C LYS A 156 10.83 29.36 -5.41
N LEU A 157 9.98 28.52 -4.77
CA LEU A 157 9.43 28.82 -3.46
C LEU A 157 10.39 28.49 -2.32
N GLY A 158 11.23 27.43 -2.46
CA GLY A 158 12.24 27.08 -1.48
C GLY A 158 13.40 28.08 -1.37
N GLY A 159 13.48 29.10 -2.24
CA GLY A 159 14.36 30.23 -2.13
C GLY A 159 13.69 31.49 -1.55
N MET A 160 12.49 31.37 -1.01
CA MET A 160 11.76 32.46 -0.36
C MET A 160 11.87 32.31 1.15
N ASP A 161 12.33 33.31 1.86
CA ASP A 161 12.52 33.28 3.32
C ASP A 161 11.20 33.17 4.08
N GLU A 162 10.07 33.51 3.42
CA GLU A 162 8.74 33.44 3.99
C GLU A 162 8.14 32.02 3.98
N VAL A 163 8.80 31.04 3.31
CA VAL A 163 8.31 29.67 3.11
C VAL A 163 9.14 28.70 3.94
N SER A 164 8.48 28.02 4.90
CA SER A 164 9.14 27.05 5.79
C SER A 164 9.04 25.63 5.28
N ALA A 165 7.89 25.23 4.69
CA ALA A 165 7.72 23.88 4.16
C ALA A 165 6.89 23.88 2.88
N LEU A 166 7.16 22.88 2.03
CA LEU A 166 6.45 22.64 0.76
C LEU A 166 6.08 21.18 0.65
N GLU A 167 4.78 20.91 0.57
CA GLU A 167 4.22 19.60 0.36
C GLU A 167 3.49 19.57 -0.98
N PHE A 168 3.80 18.56 -1.80
CA PHE A 168 3.26 18.42 -3.15
C PHE A 168 2.44 17.15 -3.29
N ASN A 169 1.19 17.31 -3.68
CA ASN A 169 0.35 16.22 -4.15
C ASN A 169 0.11 16.37 -5.66
N LEU A 170 0.95 15.72 -6.45
CA LEU A 170 0.88 15.77 -7.92
C LEU A 170 -0.41 15.14 -8.46
N MET A 171 -1.03 14.24 -7.72
CA MET A 171 -2.25 13.54 -8.15
C MET A 171 -3.48 14.44 -8.08
N GLN A 172 -3.60 15.17 -7.01
CA GLN A 172 -4.66 16.16 -6.83
C GLN A 172 -4.28 17.51 -7.44
N ARG A 173 -3.04 17.66 -7.92
CA ARG A 173 -2.47 18.93 -8.36
C ARG A 173 -2.53 19.99 -7.28
N MET A 174 -2.30 19.54 -6.02
CA MET A 174 -2.32 20.37 -4.84
C MET A 174 -0.90 20.66 -4.36
N LEU A 175 -0.69 21.89 -3.97
CA LEU A 175 0.51 22.37 -3.29
C LEU A 175 0.10 22.94 -1.95
N THR A 176 0.60 22.37 -0.87
CA THR A 176 0.46 22.92 0.47
C THR A 176 1.75 23.63 0.83
N VAL A 177 1.64 24.90 1.21
CA VAL A 177 2.76 25.76 1.58
C VAL A 177 2.59 26.19 3.03
N GLU A 178 3.59 25.94 3.82
CA GLU A 178 3.71 26.49 5.16
C GLU A 178 4.54 27.76 5.11
N HIS A 179 3.96 28.88 5.57
CA HIS A 179 4.56 30.19 5.37
C HIS A 179 4.21 31.18 6.48
N VAL A 180 4.95 32.26 6.58
CA VAL A 180 4.68 33.37 7.52
C VAL A 180 3.34 34.03 7.16
N PRO A 181 2.53 34.44 8.17
CA PRO A 181 1.26 35.15 7.94
C PRO A 181 1.41 36.32 6.97
N GLY A 182 0.55 36.37 5.94
CA GLY A 182 0.58 37.43 4.93
C GLY A 182 1.43 37.16 3.68
N ALA A 183 2.22 36.07 3.62
CA ALA A 183 3.05 35.72 2.46
C ALA A 183 2.26 35.10 1.28
N GLN A 184 1.01 34.71 1.47
CA GLN A 184 0.20 34.05 0.43
C GLN A 184 0.20 34.83 -0.92
N PRO A 185 0.00 36.16 -1.01
CA PRO A 185 0.01 36.86 -2.30
C PRO A 185 1.40 36.86 -2.99
N ALA A 186 2.49 36.78 -2.21
CA ALA A 186 3.85 36.66 -2.74
C ALA A 186 4.07 35.27 -3.35
N ILE A 187 3.62 34.23 -2.67
CA ILE A 187 3.66 32.83 -3.13
C ILE A 187 2.85 32.69 -4.43
N GLU A 188 1.63 33.19 -4.48
CA GLU A 188 0.82 33.17 -5.69
C GLU A 188 1.50 33.86 -6.88
N ARG A 189 2.09 35.04 -6.63
CA ARG A 189 2.86 35.76 -7.66
C ARG A 189 4.08 34.95 -8.13
N ALA A 190 4.80 34.34 -7.22
CA ALA A 190 5.95 33.49 -7.54
C ALA A 190 5.53 32.30 -8.43
N ILE A 191 4.42 31.62 -8.12
CA ILE A 191 3.87 30.53 -8.94
C ILE A 191 3.43 31.05 -10.32
N ARG A 192 2.78 32.20 -10.38
CA ARG A 192 2.35 32.81 -11.67
C ARG A 192 3.56 33.19 -12.55
N THR A 193 4.71 33.56 -11.98
CA THR A 193 5.95 33.82 -12.77
C THR A 193 6.48 32.58 -13.46
N LEU A 194 6.13 31.38 -12.97
CA LEU A 194 6.44 30.10 -13.60
C LEU A 194 5.43 29.72 -14.71
N GLY A 195 4.45 30.61 -14.98
CA GLY A 195 3.43 30.37 -15.99
C GLY A 195 2.28 29.45 -15.56
N MET A 196 2.16 29.23 -14.23
CA MET A 196 1.13 28.41 -13.61
C MET A 196 0.09 29.28 -12.93
N THR A 197 -1.15 28.81 -12.84
CA THR A 197 -2.26 29.52 -12.21
C THR A 197 -2.61 28.82 -10.90
N PRO A 198 -2.19 29.36 -9.74
CA PRO A 198 -2.62 28.82 -8.45
C PRO A 198 -4.05 29.27 -8.15
N GLU A 199 -4.90 28.33 -7.76
CA GLU A 199 -6.23 28.57 -7.22
C GLU A 199 -6.18 28.26 -5.72
N ALA A 200 -6.47 29.23 -4.86
CA ALA A 200 -6.51 29.00 -3.42
C ALA A 200 -7.64 28.02 -3.09
N ALA A 201 -7.30 26.89 -2.49
CA ALA A 201 -8.27 25.95 -1.97
C ALA A 201 -8.67 26.40 -0.55
N SER A 202 -9.92 26.79 -0.33
CA SER A 202 -10.44 27.15 0.98
C SER A 202 -10.36 25.95 1.91
N ALA A 203 -9.79 26.10 3.09
CA ALA A 203 -9.84 25.13 4.17
C ALA A 203 -11.31 24.95 4.61
N GLY A 204 -12.02 24.00 4.02
CA GLY A 204 -13.45 23.77 4.31
C GLY A 204 -14.27 23.30 3.12
N THR A 205 -13.71 23.31 1.92
CA THR A 205 -14.37 22.64 0.80
C THR A 205 -14.07 21.15 0.95
N PRO A 206 -15.08 20.29 1.19
CA PRO A 206 -14.84 18.86 1.31
C PRO A 206 -14.13 18.37 0.04
N ALA A 207 -13.15 17.48 0.21
CA ALA A 207 -12.41 16.80 -0.87
C ALA A 207 -13.33 16.04 -1.86
N SER A 208 -14.63 16.01 -1.56
CA SER A 208 -15.74 15.45 -2.33
C SER A 208 -16.17 16.30 -3.54
N ALA A 209 -15.68 17.52 -3.74
CA ALA A 209 -15.93 18.17 -5.03
C ALA A 209 -15.17 17.37 -6.10
N ALA A 210 -15.93 16.63 -6.90
CA ALA A 210 -15.42 15.86 -8.04
C ALA A 210 -14.35 16.68 -8.75
N PRO A 211 -13.16 16.16 -9.02
CA PRO A 211 -12.12 16.92 -9.69
C PRO A 211 -12.71 17.42 -10.99
N ALA A 212 -12.78 18.74 -11.14
CA ALA A 212 -13.21 19.34 -12.39
C ALA A 212 -12.31 18.73 -13.48
N GLU A 213 -12.90 17.93 -14.36
CA GLU A 213 -12.18 17.36 -15.50
C GLU A 213 -11.50 18.52 -16.21
N ALA A 214 -10.18 18.46 -16.28
CA ALA A 214 -9.45 19.46 -17.05
C ALA A 214 -10.06 19.50 -18.45
N PRO A 215 -10.42 20.67 -18.97
CA PRO A 215 -11.06 20.77 -20.27
C PRO A 215 -10.22 20.01 -21.29
N ALA A 216 -10.82 19.01 -21.94
CA ALA A 216 -10.14 18.16 -22.90
C ALA A 216 -9.48 19.06 -23.96
N LYS A 217 -8.15 19.06 -23.99
CA LYS A 217 -7.44 19.84 -25.01
C LYS A 217 -7.91 19.37 -26.38
N PRO A 218 -8.36 20.27 -27.27
CA PRO A 218 -8.84 19.89 -28.58
C PRO A 218 -7.70 19.18 -29.35
N TRP A 219 -8.01 18.03 -29.95
CA TRP A 219 -7.02 17.23 -30.69
C TRP A 219 -6.76 17.76 -32.11
N TRP A 220 -7.64 18.63 -32.63
CA TRP A 220 -7.58 19.13 -33.98
C TRP A 220 -6.31 19.97 -34.28
N PRO A 221 -5.72 20.79 -33.35
CA PRO A 221 -4.48 21.50 -33.65
C PRO A 221 -3.31 20.55 -33.88
N LEU A 222 -3.27 19.43 -33.12
CA LEU A 222 -2.27 18.41 -33.30
C LEU A 222 -2.44 17.66 -34.64
N ALA A 223 -3.68 17.37 -35.02
CA ALA A 223 -3.97 16.77 -36.33
C ALA A 223 -3.56 17.70 -37.48
N LEU A 224 -3.85 18.99 -37.33
CA LEU A 224 -3.42 20.00 -38.32
C LEU A 224 -1.89 20.10 -38.37
N ALA A 225 -1.22 20.13 -37.27
CA ALA A 225 0.24 20.14 -37.17
C ALA A 225 0.85 18.87 -37.83
N GLY A 226 0.26 17.70 -37.57
CA GLY A 226 0.66 16.45 -38.21
C GLY A 226 0.50 16.48 -39.76
N ALA A 227 -0.65 16.95 -40.22
CA ALA A 227 -0.90 17.11 -41.65
C ALA A 227 0.08 18.09 -42.28
N ALA A 228 0.36 19.23 -41.65
CA ALA A 228 1.33 20.22 -42.13
C ALA A 228 2.77 19.66 -42.10
N ALA A 229 3.17 18.89 -41.10
CA ALA A 229 4.49 18.26 -41.08
C ALA A 229 4.66 17.22 -42.20
N ILE A 230 3.66 16.35 -42.40
CA ILE A 230 3.66 15.39 -43.52
C ILE A 230 3.66 16.13 -44.88
N ALA A 231 2.89 17.20 -45.03
CA ALA A 231 2.90 18.01 -46.26
C ALA A 231 4.26 18.70 -46.50
N SER A 232 4.94 19.15 -45.44
CA SER A 232 6.29 19.69 -45.49
C SER A 232 7.31 18.67 -46.03
N GLU A 233 7.24 17.44 -45.51
CA GLU A 233 8.08 16.31 -45.94
C GLU A 233 7.79 15.91 -47.39
N ALA A 234 6.50 15.79 -47.77
CA ALA A 234 6.08 15.49 -49.14
C ALA A 234 6.49 16.57 -50.14
N ALA A 235 6.41 17.85 -49.73
CA ALA A 235 6.86 18.98 -50.55
C ALA A 235 8.37 18.94 -50.81
N SER A 236 9.15 18.54 -49.79
CA SER A 236 10.60 18.32 -49.91
C SER A 236 10.93 17.19 -50.89
N TRP A 237 10.23 16.04 -50.83
CA TRP A 237 10.43 14.88 -51.70
C TRP A 237 9.97 15.17 -53.15
N ALA A 238 8.91 16.01 -53.32
CA ALA A 238 8.44 16.41 -54.61
C ALA A 238 9.30 17.47 -55.32
N GLY A 239 10.39 17.92 -54.64
CA GLY A 239 11.27 18.95 -55.18
C GLY A 239 10.62 20.34 -55.31
N LEU A 240 9.57 20.58 -54.51
CA LEU A 240 8.92 21.91 -54.44
C LEU A 240 9.85 22.96 -53.80
N PRO A 241 9.60 24.26 -54.06
CA PRO A 241 10.46 25.30 -53.49
C PRO A 241 10.62 25.19 -51.97
N ALA A 242 11.84 25.31 -51.49
CA ALA A 242 12.19 25.12 -50.07
C ALA A 242 11.39 26.05 -49.12
N TRP A 243 10.97 27.24 -49.59
CA TRP A 243 10.15 28.16 -48.81
C TRP A 243 8.77 27.59 -48.45
N LEU A 244 8.18 26.74 -49.36
CA LEU A 244 6.90 26.10 -49.12
C LEU A 244 7.00 25.07 -48.01
N SER A 245 8.02 24.21 -48.03
CA SER A 245 8.32 23.26 -46.95
C SER A 245 8.60 23.98 -45.63
N ALA A 246 9.36 25.09 -45.67
CA ALA A 246 9.63 25.91 -44.50
C ALA A 246 8.35 26.51 -43.88
N LEU A 247 7.46 27.03 -44.71
CA LEU A 247 6.18 27.63 -44.27
C LEU A 247 5.28 26.59 -43.62
N LEU A 248 5.18 25.40 -44.19
CA LEU A 248 4.41 24.29 -43.65
C LEU A 248 5.00 23.79 -42.33
N ALA A 249 6.32 23.70 -42.25
CA ALA A 249 7.02 23.31 -41.01
C ALA A 249 6.80 24.33 -39.89
N ILE A 250 6.91 25.63 -40.19
CA ILE A 250 6.63 26.70 -39.20
C ILE A 250 5.16 26.63 -38.75
N ALA A 251 4.23 26.43 -39.65
CA ALA A 251 2.81 26.27 -39.32
C ALA A 251 2.58 25.07 -38.40
N ALA A 252 3.25 23.93 -38.65
CA ALA A 252 3.18 22.75 -37.80
C ALA A 252 3.74 23.03 -36.39
N VAL A 253 4.94 23.61 -36.29
CA VAL A 253 5.60 23.95 -35.04
C VAL A 253 4.79 24.97 -34.23
N LEU A 254 4.24 26.00 -34.85
CA LEU A 254 3.40 26.98 -34.14
C LEU A 254 2.06 26.41 -33.69
N SER A 255 1.49 25.44 -34.43
CA SER A 255 0.20 24.84 -34.08
C SER A 255 0.26 23.95 -32.83
N CYS A 256 1.35 23.19 -32.61
CA CYS A 256 1.47 22.26 -31.51
C CYS A 256 2.62 22.56 -30.52
N GLY A 257 3.67 23.27 -30.97
CA GLY A 257 4.92 23.45 -30.21
C GLY A 257 4.94 24.65 -29.24
N LEU A 258 3.98 25.56 -29.30
CA LEU A 258 3.99 26.79 -28.48
C LEU A 258 4.05 26.50 -26.97
N THR A 259 3.39 25.45 -26.51
CA THR A 259 3.41 25.02 -25.11
C THR A 259 4.80 24.53 -24.72
N THR A 260 5.44 23.73 -25.56
CA THR A 260 6.79 23.21 -25.36
C THR A 260 7.82 24.33 -25.33
N TYR A 261 7.74 25.28 -26.29
CA TYR A 261 8.62 26.46 -26.32
C TYR A 261 8.45 27.34 -25.08
N ARG A 262 7.22 27.59 -24.64
CA ARG A 262 6.95 28.36 -23.41
C ARG A 262 7.53 27.66 -22.17
N LYS A 263 7.31 26.35 -22.01
CA LYS A 263 7.87 25.55 -20.92
C LYS A 263 9.41 25.51 -20.99
N GLY A 264 9.97 25.35 -22.20
CA GLY A 264 11.40 25.36 -22.45
C GLY A 264 12.06 26.71 -22.12
N TRP A 265 11.44 27.81 -22.53
CA TRP A 265 11.93 29.16 -22.22
C TRP A 265 11.93 29.47 -20.73
N ILE A 266 10.83 29.10 -20.03
CA ILE A 266 10.74 29.27 -18.57
C ILE A 266 11.83 28.44 -17.88
N ALA A 267 12.07 27.22 -18.30
CA ALA A 267 13.11 26.36 -17.75
C ALA A 267 14.52 26.97 -17.97
N LEU A 268 14.81 27.40 -19.18
CA LEU A 268 16.08 28.00 -19.56
C LEU A 268 16.36 29.28 -18.77
N ARG A 269 15.35 30.15 -18.62
CA ARG A 269 15.45 31.38 -17.83
C ARG A 269 15.74 31.12 -16.34
N ASN A 270 15.27 29.97 -15.82
CA ASN A 270 15.55 29.55 -14.44
C ASN A 270 16.82 28.67 -14.30
N GLY A 271 17.66 28.61 -15.35
CA GLY A 271 18.88 27.81 -15.34
C GLY A 271 18.63 26.29 -15.18
N ASN A 272 17.51 25.79 -15.72
CA ASN A 272 17.16 24.38 -15.68
C ASN A 272 17.07 23.84 -17.11
N LEU A 273 18.03 22.99 -17.50
CA LEU A 273 18.02 22.30 -18.78
C LEU A 273 17.10 21.08 -18.69
N ASN A 274 15.79 21.31 -18.81
CA ASN A 274 14.82 20.24 -18.88
C ASN A 274 14.58 19.77 -20.32
N ILE A 275 13.77 18.72 -20.47
CA ILE A 275 13.40 18.11 -21.75
C ILE A 275 12.82 19.14 -22.75
N ASN A 276 11.94 20.03 -22.26
CA ASN A 276 11.31 21.05 -23.12
C ASN A 276 12.32 22.06 -23.62
N ALA A 277 13.33 22.44 -22.80
CA ALA A 277 14.42 23.32 -23.19
C ALA A 277 15.29 22.64 -24.26
N LEU A 278 15.68 21.37 -24.06
CA LEU A 278 16.49 20.62 -25.03
C LEU A 278 15.75 20.47 -26.36
N MET A 279 14.47 20.13 -26.34
CA MET A 279 13.65 19.99 -27.54
C MET A 279 13.48 21.33 -28.27
N SER A 280 13.24 22.42 -27.54
CA SER A 280 13.16 23.77 -28.15
C SER A 280 14.46 24.17 -28.82
N ILE A 281 15.60 23.89 -28.19
CA ILE A 281 16.93 24.15 -28.80
C ILE A 281 17.14 23.29 -30.04
N ALA A 282 16.82 21.99 -29.95
CA ALA A 282 17.01 21.06 -31.07
C ALA A 282 16.15 21.43 -32.28
N VAL A 283 14.86 21.72 -32.09
CA VAL A 283 13.96 22.12 -33.16
C VAL A 283 14.35 23.47 -33.77
N THR A 284 14.70 24.45 -32.93
CA THR A 284 15.18 25.77 -33.42
C THR A 284 16.48 25.64 -34.20
N GLY A 285 17.42 24.83 -33.71
CA GLY A 285 18.68 24.53 -34.42
C GLY A 285 18.45 23.85 -35.75
N ALA A 286 17.54 22.84 -35.81
CA ALA A 286 17.18 22.15 -37.05
C ALA A 286 16.58 23.12 -38.10
N MET A 287 15.69 24.02 -37.66
CA MET A 287 15.15 25.05 -38.51
C MET A 287 16.22 26.02 -39.01
N ALA A 288 17.18 26.41 -38.16
CA ALA A 288 18.26 27.33 -38.54
C ALA A 288 19.23 26.74 -39.57
N ILE A 289 19.45 25.44 -39.54
CA ILE A 289 20.28 24.72 -40.54
C ILE A 289 19.49 24.27 -41.76
N GLY A 290 18.20 24.64 -41.91
CA GLY A 290 17.39 24.33 -43.08
C GLY A 290 16.70 22.96 -43.04
N GLN A 291 16.75 22.21 -41.97
CA GLN A 291 16.08 20.91 -41.81
C GLN A 291 14.63 21.09 -41.36
N TRP A 292 13.84 21.81 -42.17
CA TRP A 292 12.47 22.21 -41.86
C TRP A 292 11.49 21.07 -41.66
N PRO A 293 11.42 20.03 -42.56
CA PRO A 293 10.51 18.91 -42.36
C PRO A 293 10.81 18.11 -41.11
N GLU A 294 12.09 17.83 -40.86
CA GLU A 294 12.52 17.08 -39.65
C GLU A 294 12.17 17.82 -38.36
N ALA A 295 12.40 19.13 -38.32
CA ALA A 295 12.05 19.98 -37.18
C ALA A 295 10.54 19.92 -36.89
N ALA A 296 9.69 19.97 -37.89
CA ALA A 296 8.24 19.85 -37.75
C ALA A 296 7.81 18.48 -37.25
N MET A 297 8.37 17.43 -37.86
CA MET A 297 8.08 16.04 -37.47
C MET A 297 8.48 15.77 -36.04
N VAL A 298 9.67 16.22 -35.63
CA VAL A 298 10.15 16.10 -34.23
C VAL A 298 9.21 16.76 -33.24
N MET A 299 8.75 17.98 -33.53
CA MET A 299 7.84 18.70 -32.66
C MET A 299 6.48 17.99 -32.54
N VAL A 300 5.93 17.51 -33.66
CA VAL A 300 4.67 16.78 -33.67
C VAL A 300 4.76 15.47 -32.90
N LEU A 301 5.79 14.66 -33.16
CA LEU A 301 6.01 13.38 -32.48
C LEU A 301 6.24 13.58 -30.98
N PHE A 302 7.00 14.61 -30.60
CA PHE A 302 7.22 14.95 -29.20
C PHE A 302 5.89 15.34 -28.51
N THR A 303 5.08 16.16 -29.16
CA THR A 303 3.77 16.55 -28.62
C THR A 303 2.82 15.36 -28.47
N ILE A 304 2.84 14.42 -29.43
CA ILE A 304 2.09 13.16 -29.36
C ILE A 304 2.58 12.32 -28.17
N ALA A 305 3.90 12.20 -28.01
CA ALA A 305 4.48 11.46 -26.88
C ALA A 305 4.07 12.08 -25.52
N GLU A 306 4.17 13.42 -25.38
CA GLU A 306 3.73 14.15 -24.18
C GLU A 306 2.23 13.92 -23.87
N LEU A 307 1.37 13.89 -24.92
CA LEU A 307 -0.06 13.62 -24.75
C LEU A 307 -0.36 12.18 -24.31
N ILE A 308 0.35 11.21 -24.88
CA ILE A 308 0.20 9.80 -24.52
C ILE A 308 0.70 9.55 -23.10
N GLU A 309 1.79 10.19 -22.71
CA GLU A 309 2.33 10.19 -21.37
C GLU A 309 1.30 10.70 -20.35
N ALA A 310 0.74 11.89 -20.60
CA ALA A 310 -0.28 12.48 -19.74
C ALA A 310 -1.50 11.55 -19.59
N LYS A 311 -2.01 10.99 -20.69
CA LYS A 311 -3.12 10.04 -20.65
C LYS A 311 -2.80 8.74 -19.94
N SER A 312 -1.56 8.29 -20.00
CA SER A 312 -1.13 7.07 -19.31
C SER A 312 -1.04 7.28 -17.81
N LEU A 313 -0.54 8.45 -17.39
CA LEU A 313 -0.53 8.86 -15.99
C LEU A 313 -1.96 9.02 -15.45
N ASP A 314 -2.85 9.66 -16.23
CA ASP A 314 -4.27 9.78 -15.88
C ASP A 314 -4.95 8.42 -15.74
N ARG A 315 -4.57 7.43 -16.55
CA ARG A 315 -5.10 6.05 -16.43
C ARG A 315 -4.68 5.38 -15.13
N ALA A 316 -3.43 5.57 -14.70
CA ALA A 316 -2.96 5.09 -13.40
C ALA A 316 -3.65 5.84 -12.24
N ARG A 317 -3.86 7.14 -12.37
CA ARG A 317 -4.61 7.99 -11.42
C ARG A 317 -6.07 7.56 -11.32
N ASN A 318 -6.76 7.38 -12.45
CA ASN A 318 -8.17 6.97 -12.47
C ASN A 318 -8.41 5.61 -11.83
N ALA A 319 -7.39 4.74 -11.80
CA ALA A 319 -7.47 3.47 -11.09
C ALA A 319 -7.60 3.65 -9.56
N ILE A 320 -6.99 4.70 -9.01
CA ILE A 320 -7.08 5.08 -7.59
C ILE A 320 -8.35 5.90 -7.36
N GLN A 321 -8.67 6.86 -8.25
CA GLN A 321 -9.91 7.65 -8.16
C GLN A 321 -11.16 6.78 -8.23
N GLY A 322 -11.09 5.60 -8.84
CA GLY A 322 -12.15 4.60 -8.80
C GLY A 322 -12.53 4.17 -7.38
N LEU A 323 -11.59 4.20 -6.45
CA LEU A 323 -11.86 3.95 -5.02
C LEU A 323 -12.62 5.11 -4.38
N MET A 324 -12.33 6.35 -4.77
CA MET A 324 -13.02 7.55 -4.26
C MET A 324 -14.51 7.61 -4.64
N ARG A 325 -14.89 6.98 -5.75
CA ARG A 325 -16.28 6.91 -6.23
C ARG A 325 -17.09 5.74 -5.62
N LEU A 326 -16.53 5.05 -4.63
CA LEU A 326 -17.22 3.91 -4.01
C LEU A 326 -18.29 4.35 -2.99
N ALA A 327 -18.13 5.50 -2.32
CA ALA A 327 -19.15 6.03 -1.43
C ALA A 327 -20.25 6.72 -2.26
N PRO A 328 -21.54 6.51 -1.94
CA PRO A 328 -22.60 7.28 -2.51
C PRO A 328 -22.63 8.70 -1.94
N ASP A 329 -23.04 9.67 -2.75
CA ASP A 329 -23.12 11.07 -2.34
C ASP A 329 -24.30 11.33 -1.37
N THR A 330 -25.25 10.40 -1.25
CA THR A 330 -26.48 10.55 -0.46
C THR A 330 -26.73 9.36 0.45
N ALA A 331 -27.40 9.60 1.57
CA ALA A 331 -27.85 8.58 2.52
C ALA A 331 -29.33 8.80 2.90
N THR A 332 -30.05 7.70 3.14
CA THR A 332 -31.46 7.74 3.58
C THR A 332 -31.49 7.69 5.11
N VAL A 333 -31.72 8.84 5.73
CA VAL A 333 -31.67 9.06 7.18
C VAL A 333 -33.06 9.12 7.77
N GLN A 334 -33.24 8.61 8.99
CA GLN A 334 -34.47 8.75 9.77
C GLN A 334 -34.46 10.06 10.54
N ASP A 335 -35.49 10.90 10.29
CA ASP A 335 -35.70 12.13 11.06
C ASP A 335 -36.33 11.82 12.45
N ALA A 336 -36.34 12.80 13.34
CA ALA A 336 -36.86 12.66 14.71
C ALA A 336 -38.36 12.29 14.80
N ASP A 337 -39.13 12.58 13.73
CA ASP A 337 -40.53 12.21 13.57
C ASP A 337 -40.75 10.78 13.04
N GLY A 338 -39.66 10.03 12.78
CA GLY A 338 -39.69 8.68 12.24
C GLY A 338 -39.78 8.61 10.71
N THR A 339 -39.84 9.73 10.01
CA THR A 339 -39.86 9.77 8.53
C THR A 339 -38.47 9.56 7.96
N TRP A 340 -38.41 9.01 6.72
CA TRP A 340 -37.18 8.77 6.03
C TRP A 340 -36.91 9.81 4.96
N ARG A 341 -35.76 10.43 5.00
CA ARG A 341 -35.33 11.46 4.07
C ARG A 341 -33.95 11.17 3.49
N THR A 342 -33.81 11.35 2.20
CA THR A 342 -32.51 11.27 1.53
C THR A 342 -31.80 12.62 1.60
N ILE A 343 -30.62 12.64 2.20
CA ILE A 343 -29.79 13.82 2.35
C ILE A 343 -28.38 13.54 1.84
N ASP A 344 -27.59 14.59 1.66
CA ASP A 344 -26.18 14.49 1.35
C ASP A 344 -25.45 13.74 2.49
N ALA A 345 -24.66 12.73 2.14
CA ALA A 345 -23.91 11.91 3.10
C ALA A 345 -22.94 12.76 3.95
N ALA A 346 -22.40 13.84 3.40
CA ALA A 346 -21.51 14.77 4.11
C ALA A 346 -22.24 15.57 5.21
N ARG A 347 -23.58 15.62 5.21
CA ARG A 347 -24.40 16.33 6.21
C ARG A 347 -24.96 15.42 7.28
N VAL A 348 -24.72 14.13 7.19
CA VAL A 348 -25.18 13.16 8.19
C VAL A 348 -24.35 13.32 9.46
N VAL A 349 -25.02 13.38 10.61
CA VAL A 349 -24.38 13.52 11.91
C VAL A 349 -24.14 12.17 12.58
N LEU A 350 -23.19 12.12 13.51
CA LEU A 350 -22.94 10.94 14.33
C LEU A 350 -24.18 10.51 15.09
N GLY A 351 -24.41 9.20 15.17
CA GLY A 351 -25.56 8.60 15.85
C GLY A 351 -26.85 8.59 15.03
N ALA A 352 -26.91 9.21 13.85
CA ALA A 352 -28.05 9.15 12.94
C ALA A 352 -28.34 7.70 12.51
N ILE A 353 -29.62 7.37 12.33
CA ILE A 353 -30.03 6.07 11.79
C ILE A 353 -30.20 6.18 10.28
N VAL A 354 -29.50 5.30 9.56
CA VAL A 354 -29.47 5.27 8.10
C VAL A 354 -29.99 3.91 7.63
N ARG A 355 -30.87 3.92 6.62
CA ARG A 355 -31.41 2.73 5.97
C ARG A 355 -30.69 2.45 4.67
N VAL A 356 -30.35 1.18 4.44
CA VAL A 356 -29.77 0.69 3.20
C VAL A 356 -30.61 -0.44 2.65
N LYS A 357 -31.00 -0.33 1.38
CA LYS A 357 -31.78 -1.32 0.66
C LYS A 357 -30.87 -2.28 -0.12
N PRO A 358 -31.38 -3.47 -0.53
CA PRO A 358 -30.64 -4.36 -1.41
C PRO A 358 -30.15 -3.67 -2.69
N GLY A 359 -28.88 -3.89 -3.04
CA GLY A 359 -28.22 -3.27 -4.19
C GLY A 359 -27.66 -1.86 -3.93
N GLU A 360 -28.00 -1.22 -2.81
CA GLU A 360 -27.46 0.09 -2.47
C GLU A 360 -26.06 0.01 -1.85
N ARG A 361 -25.28 1.07 -2.04
CA ARG A 361 -23.98 1.22 -1.36
C ARG A 361 -24.18 1.86 0.00
N ILE A 362 -23.40 1.40 0.97
CA ILE A 362 -23.36 1.99 2.32
C ILE A 362 -22.58 3.31 2.23
N GLY A 363 -23.20 4.38 2.71
CA GLY A 363 -22.65 5.74 2.59
C GLY A 363 -21.66 6.14 3.67
N LEU A 364 -21.83 5.57 4.87
CA LEU A 364 -21.12 5.96 6.09
C LEU A 364 -20.78 4.71 6.90
N ASP A 365 -19.75 4.79 7.74
CA ASP A 365 -19.44 3.72 8.68
C ASP A 365 -20.47 3.73 9.83
N GLY A 366 -20.84 2.53 10.29
CA GLY A 366 -21.82 2.41 11.35
C GLY A 366 -21.95 0.99 11.89
N GLU A 367 -22.91 0.83 12.82
CA GLU A 367 -23.26 -0.42 13.47
C GLU A 367 -24.72 -0.77 13.17
N VAL A 368 -25.00 -1.98 12.75
CA VAL A 368 -26.37 -2.44 12.44
C VAL A 368 -27.24 -2.41 13.69
N VAL A 369 -28.36 -1.69 13.63
CA VAL A 369 -29.34 -1.58 14.72
C VAL A 369 -30.50 -2.55 14.51
N SER A 370 -30.93 -2.76 13.27
CA SER A 370 -32.05 -3.65 12.94
C SER A 370 -31.89 -4.22 11.54
N GLY A 371 -32.39 -5.44 11.37
CA GLY A 371 -32.33 -6.17 10.11
C GLY A 371 -31.14 -7.12 10.02
N ARG A 372 -31.07 -7.85 8.92
CA ARG A 372 -29.99 -8.79 8.57
C ARG A 372 -29.79 -8.78 7.07
N SER A 373 -28.54 -8.80 6.63
CA SER A 373 -28.20 -8.86 5.21
C SER A 373 -26.83 -9.49 4.98
N THR A 374 -26.52 -9.79 3.72
CA THR A 374 -25.15 -10.03 3.25
C THR A 374 -24.60 -8.77 2.63
N VAL A 375 -23.38 -8.41 2.98
CA VAL A 375 -22.70 -7.21 2.51
C VAL A 375 -21.42 -7.59 1.76
N ASN A 376 -21.32 -7.14 0.54
CA ASN A 376 -20.13 -7.31 -0.28
C ASN A 376 -19.08 -6.25 0.11
N GLN A 377 -18.04 -6.68 0.78
CA GLN A 377 -16.95 -5.84 1.26
C GLN A 377 -15.75 -5.80 0.29
N ALA A 378 -15.83 -6.51 -0.85
CA ALA A 378 -14.75 -6.55 -1.85
C ALA A 378 -14.20 -5.19 -2.28
N PRO A 379 -14.99 -4.11 -2.39
CA PRO A 379 -14.47 -2.80 -2.74
C PRO A 379 -13.41 -2.26 -1.77
N ILE A 380 -13.43 -2.69 -0.51
CA ILE A 380 -12.52 -2.23 0.55
C ILE A 380 -11.51 -3.33 0.91
N THR A 381 -11.98 -4.54 1.17
CA THR A 381 -11.11 -5.65 1.62
C THR A 381 -10.44 -6.39 0.46
N GLY A 382 -11.02 -6.34 -0.73
CA GLY A 382 -10.61 -7.14 -1.88
C GLY A 382 -11.08 -8.61 -1.83
N GLU A 383 -11.82 -9.01 -0.81
CA GLU A 383 -12.39 -10.35 -0.68
C GLU A 383 -13.72 -10.46 -1.43
N SER A 384 -13.87 -11.50 -2.25
CA SER A 384 -15.04 -11.64 -3.14
C SER A 384 -16.27 -12.28 -2.46
N LEU A 385 -16.12 -12.84 -1.26
CA LEU A 385 -17.23 -13.47 -0.55
C LEU A 385 -18.00 -12.43 0.26
N PRO A 386 -19.32 -12.31 0.06
CA PRO A 386 -20.16 -11.45 0.89
C PRO A 386 -20.17 -11.92 2.35
N VAL A 387 -20.20 -10.97 3.28
CA VAL A 387 -20.19 -11.21 4.73
C VAL A 387 -21.60 -11.01 5.26
N GLU A 388 -22.10 -11.97 6.06
CA GLU A 388 -23.36 -11.78 6.77
C GLU A 388 -23.23 -10.70 7.85
N LYS A 389 -24.24 -9.83 7.94
CA LYS A 389 -24.35 -8.75 8.90
C LYS A 389 -25.68 -8.83 9.62
N ALA A 390 -25.62 -8.78 10.95
CA ALA A 390 -26.74 -8.79 11.87
C ALA A 390 -26.65 -7.62 12.85
N THR A 391 -27.63 -7.44 13.69
CA THR A 391 -27.64 -6.39 14.73
C THR A 391 -26.39 -6.48 15.62
N GLY A 392 -25.68 -5.37 15.79
CA GLY A 392 -24.41 -5.25 16.51
C GLY A 392 -23.17 -5.35 15.61
N ASP A 393 -23.30 -5.72 14.34
CA ASP A 393 -22.16 -5.81 13.43
C ASP A 393 -21.81 -4.47 12.79
N ALA A 394 -20.51 -4.22 12.64
CA ALA A 394 -20.02 -3.04 11.96
C ALA A 394 -20.20 -3.13 10.43
N VAL A 395 -20.56 -2.00 9.81
CA VAL A 395 -20.66 -1.80 8.37
C VAL A 395 -19.85 -0.59 7.93
N TYR A 396 -19.32 -0.62 6.71
CA TYR A 396 -18.34 0.35 6.24
C TYR A 396 -18.77 1.05 4.95
N ALA A 397 -18.45 2.34 4.85
CA ALA A 397 -18.72 3.17 3.68
C ALA A 397 -18.08 2.58 2.42
N GLY A 398 -18.80 2.59 1.31
CA GLY A 398 -18.33 2.07 0.01
C GLY A 398 -18.61 0.59 -0.24
N THR A 399 -19.03 -0.18 0.77
CA THR A 399 -19.47 -1.58 0.62
C THR A 399 -20.87 -1.65 0.03
N ILE A 400 -21.28 -2.82 -0.49
CA ILE A 400 -22.54 -2.98 -1.21
C ILE A 400 -23.43 -3.93 -0.42
N ASN A 401 -24.64 -3.48 -0.10
CA ASN A 401 -25.67 -4.33 0.49
C ASN A 401 -26.29 -5.24 -0.57
N GLU A 402 -26.36 -6.56 -0.35
CA GLU A 402 -26.84 -7.50 -1.40
C GLU A 402 -28.24 -8.02 -1.19
N SER A 403 -28.56 -8.57 -0.02
CA SER A 403 -29.76 -9.41 0.11
C SER A 403 -30.93 -8.79 0.88
N GLY A 404 -30.68 -8.21 2.04
CA GLY A 404 -31.70 -7.69 2.96
C GLY A 404 -31.67 -6.17 3.06
N SER A 405 -32.72 -5.57 3.62
CA SER A 405 -32.67 -4.17 4.08
C SER A 405 -32.32 -4.16 5.56
N PHE A 406 -31.45 -3.24 5.96
CA PHE A 406 -31.10 -3.03 7.36
C PHE A 406 -30.96 -1.56 7.67
N ASP A 407 -31.11 -1.23 8.95
CA ASP A 407 -30.87 0.09 9.48
C ASP A 407 -29.59 0.05 10.34
N TYR A 408 -28.76 1.05 10.20
CA TYR A 408 -27.50 1.15 10.96
C TYR A 408 -27.35 2.53 11.58
N ARG A 409 -26.67 2.59 12.72
CA ARG A 409 -26.33 3.83 13.42
C ARG A 409 -24.96 4.30 12.95
N VAL A 410 -24.85 5.54 12.53
CA VAL A 410 -23.60 6.15 12.05
C VAL A 410 -22.59 6.29 13.20
N THR A 411 -21.40 5.72 13.04
CA THR A 411 -20.30 5.77 14.02
C THR A 411 -19.16 6.68 13.59
N ALA A 412 -19.05 7.02 12.28
CA ALA A 412 -18.04 7.93 11.76
C ALA A 412 -18.64 8.91 10.73
N LEU A 413 -18.16 10.16 10.73
CA LEU A 413 -18.53 11.15 9.72
C LEU A 413 -17.99 10.75 8.34
N ALA A 414 -18.59 11.24 7.26
CA ALA A 414 -18.16 10.97 5.90
C ALA A 414 -16.68 11.31 5.64
N SER A 415 -16.17 12.40 6.25
CA SER A 415 -14.77 12.81 6.17
C SER A 415 -13.80 11.89 6.93
N ASN A 416 -14.31 11.13 7.89
CA ASN A 416 -13.51 10.28 8.78
C ASN A 416 -13.89 8.80 8.66
N SER A 417 -14.64 8.44 7.63
CA SER A 417 -14.99 7.05 7.34
C SER A 417 -13.74 6.23 6.97
N THR A 418 -13.82 4.93 7.16
CA THR A 418 -12.76 3.98 6.75
C THR A 418 -12.35 4.20 5.30
N LEU A 419 -13.30 4.42 4.39
CA LEU A 419 -13.01 4.73 3.00
C LEU A 419 -12.27 6.07 2.84
N ALA A 420 -12.64 7.12 3.58
CA ALA A 420 -11.95 8.41 3.54
C ALA A 420 -10.49 8.27 4.02
N ARG A 421 -10.25 7.49 5.07
CA ARG A 421 -8.90 7.20 5.57
C ARG A 421 -8.06 6.41 4.57
N ILE A 422 -8.65 5.42 3.88
CA ILE A 422 -7.99 4.69 2.80
C ILE A 422 -7.55 5.65 1.70
N ILE A 423 -8.44 6.54 1.28
CA ILE A 423 -8.16 7.53 0.24
C ILE A 423 -7.01 8.44 0.68
N HIS A 424 -7.06 8.97 1.90
CA HIS A 424 -6.04 9.85 2.46
C HIS A 424 -4.67 9.16 2.52
N ALA A 425 -4.60 7.93 3.01
CA ALA A 425 -3.36 7.18 3.08
C ALA A 425 -2.78 6.85 1.69
N VAL A 426 -3.63 6.57 0.69
CA VAL A 426 -3.19 6.41 -0.72
C VAL A 426 -2.67 7.73 -1.29
N GLU A 427 -3.26 8.86 -0.93
CA GLU A 427 -2.82 10.18 -1.35
C GLU A 427 -1.47 10.55 -0.73
N GLU A 428 -1.31 10.32 0.57
CA GLU A 428 -0.05 10.54 1.29
C GLU A 428 1.08 9.66 0.74
N ALA A 429 0.76 8.40 0.43
CA ALA A 429 1.70 7.45 -0.18
C ALA A 429 2.37 7.96 -1.46
N GLN A 430 1.72 8.86 -2.18
CA GLN A 430 2.23 9.39 -3.44
C GLN A 430 3.20 10.56 -3.24
N GLY A 431 3.16 11.21 -2.08
CA GLY A 431 4.11 12.26 -1.70
C GLY A 431 5.53 11.73 -1.46
N ALA A 432 5.66 10.50 -0.99
CA ALA A 432 6.93 9.87 -0.66
C ALA A 432 7.61 9.24 -1.89
N LYS A 433 8.64 9.91 -2.44
CA LYS A 433 9.39 9.40 -3.61
C LYS A 433 10.16 8.12 -3.29
N ALA A 434 9.92 7.09 -4.08
CA ALA A 434 10.64 5.82 -4.02
C ALA A 434 12.16 5.98 -4.26
N PRO A 435 13.01 5.08 -3.70
CA PRO A 435 14.47 5.12 -3.90
C PRO A 435 14.89 5.17 -5.37
N THR A 436 14.28 4.35 -6.22
CA THR A 436 14.55 4.35 -7.66
C THR A 436 14.15 5.67 -8.31
N GLN A 437 13.07 6.32 -7.88
CA GLN A 437 12.66 7.62 -8.41
C GLN A 437 13.67 8.71 -8.02
N ARG A 438 14.12 8.72 -6.76
CA ARG A 438 15.18 9.64 -6.30
C ARG A 438 16.49 9.44 -7.08
N PHE A 439 16.85 8.20 -7.38
CA PHE A 439 18.01 7.88 -8.20
C PHE A 439 17.86 8.42 -9.62
N VAL A 440 16.72 8.20 -10.29
CA VAL A 440 16.46 8.69 -11.65
C VAL A 440 16.46 10.21 -11.71
N ASP A 441 15.87 10.91 -10.72
CA ASP A 441 15.88 12.37 -10.63
C ASP A 441 17.31 12.92 -10.47
N ARG A 442 18.14 12.27 -9.63
CA ARG A 442 19.55 12.65 -9.45
C ARG A 442 20.35 12.41 -10.73
N PHE A 443 20.15 11.24 -11.35
CA PHE A 443 20.79 10.89 -12.63
C PHE A 443 20.45 11.91 -13.71
N ALA A 444 19.18 12.23 -13.92
CA ALA A 444 18.73 13.19 -14.93
C ALA A 444 19.33 14.58 -14.71
N ARG A 445 19.47 15.03 -13.46
CA ARG A 445 20.05 16.34 -13.11
C ARG A 445 21.53 16.45 -13.51
N ILE A 446 22.30 15.38 -13.41
CA ILE A 446 23.73 15.35 -13.77
C ILE A 446 23.89 15.06 -15.26
N TYR A 447 23.15 14.08 -15.76
CA TYR A 447 23.25 13.59 -17.13
C TYR A 447 22.89 14.66 -18.16
N THR A 448 21.80 15.40 -17.99
CA THR A 448 21.33 16.37 -18.98
C THR A 448 22.32 17.50 -19.29
N PRO A 449 22.97 18.16 -18.31
CA PRO A 449 24.02 19.14 -18.60
C PRO A 449 25.26 18.53 -19.27
N ILE A 450 25.64 17.31 -18.89
CA ILE A 450 26.79 16.61 -19.53
C ILE A 450 26.49 16.37 -21.00
N VAL A 451 25.30 15.84 -21.32
CA VAL A 451 24.90 15.61 -22.71
C VAL A 451 24.88 16.91 -23.52
N PHE A 452 24.38 17.99 -22.94
CA PHE A 452 24.39 19.29 -23.59
C PHE A 452 25.81 19.76 -23.92
N ALA A 453 26.75 19.62 -22.95
CA ALA A 453 28.17 19.96 -23.16
C ALA A 453 28.82 19.06 -24.24
N VAL A 454 28.51 17.76 -24.24
CA VAL A 454 28.99 16.82 -25.26
C VAL A 454 28.44 17.19 -26.65
N ALA A 455 27.14 17.50 -26.75
CA ALA A 455 26.53 17.94 -27.99
C ALA A 455 27.18 19.22 -28.53
N LEU A 456 27.48 20.20 -27.67
CA LEU A 456 28.20 21.41 -28.03
C LEU A 456 29.61 21.09 -28.50
N LEU A 457 30.32 20.18 -27.82
CA LEU A 457 31.65 19.72 -28.23
C LEU A 457 31.61 19.04 -29.61
N VAL A 458 30.61 18.19 -29.85
CA VAL A 458 30.41 17.53 -31.16
C VAL A 458 30.10 18.53 -32.26
N ALA A 459 29.36 19.59 -31.95
CA ALA A 459 29.07 20.65 -32.93
C ALA A 459 30.32 21.47 -33.33
N VAL A 460 31.23 21.70 -32.39
CA VAL A 460 32.31 22.67 -32.54
C VAL A 460 33.68 22.02 -32.81
N ALA A 461 34.07 21.02 -32.07
CA ALA A 461 35.43 20.48 -32.13
C ALA A 461 35.77 19.83 -33.47
N PRO A 462 34.94 18.95 -34.09
CA PRO A 462 35.32 18.32 -35.37
C PRO A 462 35.46 19.31 -36.53
N PRO A 463 34.57 20.31 -36.75
CA PRO A 463 34.79 21.31 -37.80
C PRO A 463 36.11 22.08 -37.61
N LEU A 464 36.51 22.37 -36.38
CA LEU A 464 37.73 23.10 -36.09
C LEU A 464 39.00 22.26 -36.20
N VAL A 465 38.95 20.96 -35.79
CA VAL A 465 40.13 20.08 -35.71
C VAL A 465 40.37 19.28 -36.98
N VAL A 466 39.30 18.77 -37.57
CA VAL A 466 39.36 17.84 -38.74
C VAL A 466 38.88 18.53 -40.02
N GLY A 467 38.42 19.79 -39.98
CA GLY A 467 37.99 20.52 -41.18
C GLY A 467 36.65 20.04 -41.74
N GLY A 468 35.77 19.42 -40.90
CA GLY A 468 34.48 18.96 -41.29
C GLY A 468 33.49 20.08 -41.60
N ALA A 469 32.44 19.78 -42.42
CA ALA A 469 31.37 20.72 -42.71
C ALA A 469 30.58 21.09 -41.42
N TRP A 470 30.45 22.33 -41.06
CA TRP A 470 29.72 22.80 -39.90
C TRP A 470 28.27 22.32 -39.88
N HIS A 471 27.64 22.31 -41.04
CA HIS A 471 26.26 21.87 -41.20
C HIS A 471 26.05 20.43 -40.69
N ASP A 472 26.90 19.49 -41.05
CA ASP A 472 26.77 18.08 -40.72
C ASP A 472 27.03 17.81 -39.24
N TRP A 473 28.01 18.51 -38.67
CA TRP A 473 28.34 18.33 -37.24
C TRP A 473 27.36 19.01 -36.33
N ILE A 474 26.80 20.17 -36.71
CA ILE A 474 25.67 20.76 -35.98
C ILE A 474 24.46 19.86 -36.05
N TYR A 475 24.13 19.30 -37.22
CA TYR A 475 23.04 18.35 -37.35
C TYR A 475 23.20 17.12 -36.45
N ARG A 476 24.38 16.48 -36.44
CA ARG A 476 24.71 15.36 -35.54
C ARG A 476 24.60 15.74 -34.09
N ALA A 477 25.03 16.91 -33.71
CA ALA A 477 24.90 17.42 -32.33
C ALA A 477 23.44 17.62 -31.92
N LEU A 478 22.58 18.11 -32.83
CA LEU A 478 21.15 18.25 -32.57
C LEU A 478 20.44 16.89 -32.46
N VAL A 479 20.79 15.93 -33.32
CA VAL A 479 20.33 14.54 -33.23
C VAL A 479 20.76 13.91 -31.89
N LEU A 480 22.01 14.11 -31.46
CA LEU A 480 22.53 13.65 -30.17
C LEU A 480 21.72 14.25 -29.03
N LEU A 481 21.40 15.54 -29.10
CA LEU A 481 20.65 16.23 -28.05
C LEU A 481 19.24 15.65 -27.89
N VAL A 482 18.58 15.29 -28.98
CA VAL A 482 17.25 14.65 -28.97
C VAL A 482 17.30 13.23 -28.42
N ILE A 483 18.23 12.38 -28.91
CA ILE A 483 18.38 10.99 -28.45
C ILE A 483 18.71 10.88 -26.98
N ALA A 484 19.56 11.77 -26.52
CA ALA A 484 20.04 11.72 -25.14
C ALA A 484 19.00 12.17 -24.09
N CYS A 485 17.81 12.60 -24.49
CA CYS A 485 16.75 12.92 -23.53
C CYS A 485 16.32 11.68 -22.72
N PRO A 486 16.36 11.68 -21.37
CA PRO A 486 16.01 10.51 -20.58
C PRO A 486 14.50 10.34 -20.36
N CYS A 487 13.65 10.63 -21.37
CA CYS A 487 12.20 10.70 -21.26
C CYS A 487 11.59 9.38 -20.73
N ALA A 488 11.83 8.27 -21.42
CA ALA A 488 11.30 6.96 -21.06
C ALA A 488 11.73 6.52 -19.64
N LEU A 489 12.94 6.90 -19.20
CA LEU A 489 13.45 6.57 -17.88
C LEU A 489 12.73 7.35 -16.77
N VAL A 490 12.54 8.65 -16.98
CA VAL A 490 11.90 9.56 -15.99
C VAL A 490 10.43 9.21 -15.79
N ILE A 491 9.72 8.85 -16.86
CA ILE A 491 8.29 8.53 -16.85
C ILE A 491 8.01 7.14 -16.30
N SER A 492 8.86 6.18 -16.62
CA SER A 492 8.68 4.77 -16.28
C SER A 492 8.51 4.55 -14.77
N THR A 493 9.31 5.24 -13.94
CA THR A 493 9.36 5.01 -12.51
C THR A 493 8.06 5.42 -11.81
N PRO A 494 7.55 6.66 -11.91
CA PRO A 494 6.30 7.03 -11.26
C PRO A 494 5.11 6.21 -11.76
N VAL A 495 5.02 5.92 -13.05
CA VAL A 495 3.91 5.10 -13.60
C VAL A 495 3.93 3.69 -13.01
N THR A 496 5.11 3.08 -12.90
CA THR A 496 5.24 1.72 -12.35
C THR A 496 4.89 1.69 -10.86
N ILE A 497 5.38 2.65 -10.07
CA ILE A 497 5.09 2.75 -8.62
C ILE A 497 3.61 2.99 -8.38
N VAL A 498 3.00 3.98 -9.05
CA VAL A 498 1.57 4.28 -8.91
C VAL A 498 0.71 3.07 -9.32
N SER A 499 1.09 2.37 -10.37
CA SER A 499 0.40 1.14 -10.79
C SER A 499 0.51 0.04 -9.74
N GLY A 500 1.67 -0.11 -9.08
CA GLY A 500 1.89 -1.04 -7.98
C GLY A 500 1.05 -0.69 -6.74
N LEU A 501 1.06 0.58 -6.32
CA LEU A 501 0.24 1.07 -5.20
C LEU A 501 -1.26 0.86 -5.46
N ALA A 502 -1.73 1.17 -6.66
CA ALA A 502 -3.13 0.95 -7.05
C ALA A 502 -3.49 -0.54 -7.08
N ALA A 503 -2.56 -1.41 -7.47
CA ALA A 503 -2.77 -2.85 -7.47
C ALA A 503 -2.82 -3.43 -6.04
N ALA A 504 -2.03 -2.89 -5.10
CA ALA A 504 -2.08 -3.21 -3.68
C ALA A 504 -3.41 -2.78 -3.06
N ALA A 505 -3.79 -1.51 -3.24
CA ALA A 505 -5.01 -0.93 -2.68
C ALA A 505 -6.29 -1.68 -3.10
N ARG A 506 -6.38 -2.11 -4.36
CA ARG A 506 -7.50 -2.94 -4.86
C ARG A 506 -7.65 -4.29 -4.17
N ARG A 507 -6.66 -4.71 -3.39
CA ARG A 507 -6.67 -5.96 -2.63
C ARG A 507 -6.68 -5.74 -1.12
N GLY A 508 -7.06 -4.55 -0.70
CA GLY A 508 -7.08 -4.21 0.71
C GLY A 508 -5.70 -4.17 1.36
N ILE A 509 -4.64 -3.90 0.58
CA ILE A 509 -3.28 -3.65 1.07
C ILE A 509 -2.97 -2.18 0.85
N LEU A 510 -2.99 -1.41 1.90
CA LEU A 510 -2.72 0.01 1.88
C LEU A 510 -1.26 0.27 2.18
N VAL A 511 -0.52 0.82 1.24
CA VAL A 511 0.93 1.08 1.36
C VAL A 511 1.15 2.57 1.41
N LYS A 512 1.76 3.10 2.46
CA LYS A 512 1.98 4.53 2.70
C LYS A 512 3.11 5.16 1.89
N GLY A 513 3.69 4.47 0.94
CA GLY A 513 4.70 5.07 0.07
C GLY A 513 5.32 4.13 -0.93
N GLY A 514 5.78 4.70 -2.04
CA GLY A 514 6.55 3.97 -3.03
C GLY A 514 7.86 3.39 -2.45
N VAL A 515 8.36 3.96 -1.36
CA VAL A 515 9.52 3.47 -0.62
C VAL A 515 9.27 2.06 -0.12
N TYR A 516 8.18 1.86 0.61
CA TYR A 516 7.83 0.56 1.21
C TYR A 516 7.47 -0.48 0.15
N LEU A 517 6.84 -0.04 -0.96
CA LEU A 517 6.59 -0.92 -2.10
C LEU A 517 7.89 -1.42 -2.76
N GLU A 518 8.95 -0.61 -2.79
CA GLU A 518 10.25 -1.07 -3.29
C GLU A 518 11.04 -1.89 -2.26
N GLU A 519 11.01 -1.50 -0.98
CA GLU A 519 11.78 -2.15 0.08
C GLU A 519 11.20 -3.51 0.48
N GLY A 520 9.90 -3.72 0.34
CA GLY A 520 9.22 -4.99 0.69
C GLY A 520 9.84 -6.24 0.04
N ARG A 521 10.53 -6.09 -1.09
CA ARG A 521 11.29 -7.18 -1.74
C ARG A 521 12.51 -7.64 -0.96
N LYS A 522 13.05 -6.77 -0.08
CA LYS A 522 14.24 -7.04 0.74
C LYS A 522 13.91 -7.68 2.07
N LEU A 523 12.63 -7.87 2.37
CA LEU A 523 12.19 -8.46 3.61
C LEU A 523 12.83 -9.84 3.80
N ALA A 524 13.54 -10.03 4.91
CA ALA A 524 14.23 -11.26 5.27
C ALA A 524 13.68 -11.86 6.55
N TRP A 525 13.19 -11.02 7.48
CA TRP A 525 12.53 -11.40 8.70
C TRP A 525 11.19 -10.72 8.82
N LEU A 526 10.22 -11.43 9.38
CA LEU A 526 8.94 -10.91 9.78
C LEU A 526 8.69 -11.24 11.24
N ALA A 527 8.72 -10.23 12.09
CA ALA A 527 8.28 -10.33 13.47
C ALA A 527 6.76 -10.21 13.52
N LEU A 528 6.10 -11.06 14.28
CA LEU A 528 4.65 -11.22 14.34
C LEU A 528 4.21 -11.10 15.79
N ASP A 529 3.26 -10.22 16.09
CA ASP A 529 2.52 -10.34 17.34
C ASP A 529 1.64 -11.59 17.32
N LYS A 530 1.29 -12.11 18.48
CA LYS A 530 0.43 -13.29 18.58
C LYS A 530 -1.03 -12.94 18.43
N THR A 531 -1.51 -12.07 19.34
CA THR A 531 -2.95 -11.83 19.58
C THR A 531 -3.55 -10.99 18.47
N GLY A 532 -4.68 -11.43 17.87
CA GLY A 532 -5.30 -10.70 16.75
C GLY A 532 -4.53 -10.83 15.42
N THR A 533 -3.23 -11.13 15.43
CA THR A 533 -2.38 -11.31 14.25
C THR A 533 -2.34 -12.77 13.79
N ILE A 534 -1.70 -13.65 14.56
CA ILE A 534 -1.59 -15.09 14.27
C ILE A 534 -2.88 -15.80 14.70
N THR A 535 -3.45 -15.39 15.81
CA THR A 535 -4.66 -15.94 16.43
C THR A 535 -5.86 -15.04 16.18
N HIS A 536 -7.05 -15.54 16.49
CA HIS A 536 -8.30 -14.77 16.32
C HIS A 536 -8.44 -13.59 17.30
N GLY A 537 -7.61 -13.53 18.37
CA GLY A 537 -7.70 -12.51 19.42
C GLY A 537 -8.96 -12.65 20.29
N LYS A 538 -9.69 -13.72 20.09
CA LYS A 538 -10.92 -14.06 20.83
C LYS A 538 -10.76 -15.45 21.44
N PRO A 539 -10.49 -15.54 22.75
CA PRO A 539 -10.40 -16.83 23.41
C PRO A 539 -11.72 -17.62 23.26
N VAL A 540 -11.60 -18.91 22.99
CA VAL A 540 -12.73 -19.84 22.95
C VAL A 540 -12.47 -20.98 23.90
N GLN A 541 -13.55 -21.51 24.51
CA GLN A 541 -13.45 -22.70 25.33
C GLN A 541 -13.15 -23.89 24.43
N THR A 542 -12.01 -24.55 24.64
CA THR A 542 -11.58 -25.70 23.82
C THR A 542 -11.90 -27.03 24.50
N ASP A 543 -11.74 -27.10 25.82
CA ASP A 543 -11.94 -28.34 26.58
C ASP A 543 -12.72 -28.08 27.85
N VAL A 544 -13.44 -29.10 28.27
CA VAL A 544 -14.11 -29.17 29.57
C VAL A 544 -13.98 -30.57 30.10
N ASP A 545 -13.55 -30.73 31.34
CA ASP A 545 -13.46 -32.00 32.02
C ASP A 545 -14.12 -31.92 33.43
N ALA A 546 -15.08 -32.85 33.71
CA ALA A 546 -15.64 -33.00 35.03
C ALA A 546 -14.60 -33.70 35.93
N HIS A 547 -14.01 -32.97 36.86
CA HIS A 547 -12.96 -33.49 37.73
C HIS A 547 -13.54 -34.32 38.88
N ALA A 548 -14.69 -33.92 39.42
CA ALA A 548 -15.41 -34.66 40.45
C ALA A 548 -16.37 -35.68 39.79
N ALA A 549 -16.30 -36.95 40.23
CA ALA A 549 -17.06 -38.05 39.64
C ALA A 549 -18.59 -37.98 39.81
N ASP A 550 -19.06 -37.17 40.73
CA ASP A 550 -20.46 -37.02 41.12
C ASP A 550 -21.14 -35.75 40.58
N ILE A 551 -20.42 -34.92 39.79
CA ILE A 551 -21.02 -33.78 39.11
C ILE A 551 -21.28 -34.12 37.65
N GLU A 552 -22.50 -33.87 37.19
CA GLU A 552 -22.79 -33.97 35.79
C GLU A 552 -22.12 -32.81 35.03
N LEU A 553 -21.45 -33.11 33.91
CA LEU A 553 -20.73 -32.11 33.09
C LEU A 553 -21.63 -30.95 32.67
N THR A 554 -22.88 -31.21 32.36
CA THR A 554 -23.91 -30.22 32.01
C THR A 554 -24.15 -29.22 33.14
N ARG A 555 -24.25 -29.74 34.38
CA ARG A 555 -24.41 -28.89 35.58
C ARG A 555 -23.15 -28.06 35.87
N ALA A 556 -21.98 -28.66 35.75
CA ALA A 556 -20.72 -27.96 35.95
C ALA A 556 -20.54 -26.79 34.94
N ARG A 557 -20.89 -27.05 33.67
CA ARG A 557 -20.91 -26.02 32.64
C ARG A 557 -21.87 -24.88 32.94
N HIS A 558 -23.09 -25.22 33.40
CA HIS A 558 -24.11 -24.25 33.74
C HIS A 558 -23.71 -23.35 34.91
N LEU A 559 -23.13 -23.91 35.98
CA LEU A 559 -22.64 -23.17 37.15
C LEU A 559 -21.48 -22.25 36.76
N ALA A 560 -20.49 -22.80 36.04
CA ALA A 560 -19.35 -22.00 35.58
C ALA A 560 -19.76 -20.85 34.66
N ALA A 561 -20.66 -21.11 33.72
CA ALA A 561 -21.17 -20.12 32.80
C ALA A 561 -22.00 -19.02 33.50
N SER A 562 -22.77 -19.37 34.54
CA SER A 562 -23.54 -18.41 35.35
C SER A 562 -22.61 -17.45 36.08
N LEU A 563 -21.52 -17.92 36.68
CA LEU A 563 -20.51 -17.08 37.30
C LEU A 563 -19.77 -16.24 36.25
N ALA A 564 -19.34 -16.89 35.16
CA ALA A 564 -18.57 -16.28 34.07
C ALA A 564 -19.33 -15.16 33.35
N ALA A 565 -20.67 -15.30 33.25
CA ALA A 565 -21.52 -14.29 32.61
C ALA A 565 -21.59 -12.94 33.32
N ARG A 566 -21.15 -12.89 34.59
CA ARG A 566 -21.07 -11.67 35.41
C ARG A 566 -19.72 -10.93 35.28
N SER A 567 -18.76 -11.53 34.56
CA SER A 567 -17.41 -11.00 34.41
C SER A 567 -17.19 -10.51 32.96
N ASP A 568 -16.49 -9.41 32.83
CA ASP A 568 -16.02 -8.85 31.54
C ASP A 568 -14.68 -9.43 31.07
N HIS A 569 -14.07 -10.29 31.92
CA HIS A 569 -12.79 -10.91 31.59
C HIS A 569 -12.91 -11.83 30.36
N PRO A 570 -12.01 -11.76 29.34
CA PRO A 570 -12.14 -12.54 28.09
C PRO A 570 -12.27 -14.04 28.27
N VAL A 571 -11.57 -14.63 29.25
CA VAL A 571 -11.65 -16.06 29.54
C VAL A 571 -13.02 -16.42 30.13
N SER A 572 -13.57 -15.59 31.00
CA SER A 572 -14.93 -15.76 31.53
C SER A 572 -15.97 -15.66 30.45
N GLN A 573 -15.85 -14.67 29.59
CA GLN A 573 -16.77 -14.50 28.43
C GLN A 573 -16.75 -15.69 27.48
N ALA A 574 -15.56 -16.29 27.23
CA ALA A 574 -15.42 -17.49 26.42
C ALA A 574 -16.18 -18.69 27.03
N ILE A 575 -16.11 -18.88 28.35
CA ILE A 575 -16.83 -19.94 29.06
C ILE A 575 -18.35 -19.67 29.00
N ALA A 576 -18.78 -18.44 29.26
CA ALA A 576 -20.18 -18.05 29.18
C ALA A 576 -20.76 -18.21 27.75
N ALA A 577 -19.99 -17.84 26.75
CA ALA A 577 -20.38 -17.98 25.36
C ALA A 577 -20.53 -19.43 24.90
N ALA A 578 -19.60 -20.30 25.33
CA ALA A 578 -19.65 -21.74 25.02
C ALA A 578 -20.86 -22.46 25.62
N ALA A 579 -21.51 -21.89 26.62
CA ALA A 579 -22.71 -22.44 27.25
C ALA A 579 -24.04 -21.86 26.68
N ARG A 580 -23.96 -20.85 25.81
CA ARG A 580 -25.14 -20.24 25.18
C ARG A 580 -25.59 -21.02 23.95
N ASP A 581 -26.21 -22.17 24.14
CA ASP A 581 -26.92 -22.89 23.09
C ASP A 581 -28.38 -22.46 23.02
N ALA A 582 -29.01 -22.55 21.83
CA ALA A 582 -30.40 -22.15 21.62
C ALA A 582 -31.40 -22.86 22.57
N ASN A 583 -31.03 -23.98 23.15
CA ASN A 583 -31.83 -24.81 24.07
C ASN A 583 -31.25 -24.83 25.50
N ALA A 584 -30.21 -24.06 25.82
CA ALA A 584 -29.64 -24.04 27.16
C ALA A 584 -30.56 -23.29 28.12
N PRO A 585 -30.67 -23.76 29.40
CA PRO A 585 -31.42 -23.04 30.42
C PRO A 585 -30.79 -21.67 30.66
N ALA A 586 -31.62 -20.69 31.04
CA ALA A 586 -31.15 -19.39 31.43
C ALA A 586 -30.09 -19.51 32.55
N PHE A 587 -29.08 -18.69 32.55
CA PHE A 587 -28.07 -18.68 33.60
C PHE A 587 -28.70 -18.49 34.97
N ALA A 588 -28.18 -19.22 35.97
CA ALA A 588 -28.62 -19.11 37.34
C ALA A 588 -28.39 -17.73 37.91
N ASP A 589 -29.22 -17.30 38.86
CA ASP A 589 -28.98 -16.07 39.59
C ASP A 589 -27.78 -16.24 40.53
N VAL A 590 -26.82 -15.31 40.42
CA VAL A 590 -25.60 -15.32 41.21
C VAL A 590 -25.69 -14.23 42.27
N GLN A 591 -25.67 -14.59 43.53
CA GLN A 591 -25.65 -13.71 44.68
C GLN A 591 -24.22 -13.53 45.15
N ASP A 592 -23.92 -12.46 45.90
CA ASP A 592 -22.61 -12.15 46.47
C ASP A 592 -21.46 -12.32 45.47
N PHE A 593 -21.66 -11.85 44.22
CA PHE A 593 -20.64 -11.93 43.20
C PHE A 593 -19.45 -11.02 43.52
N GLU A 594 -18.25 -11.59 43.50
CA GLU A 594 -17.00 -10.88 43.73
C GLU A 594 -15.94 -11.25 42.66
N ALA A 595 -15.28 -10.24 42.10
CA ALA A 595 -14.13 -10.44 41.24
C ALA A 595 -12.84 -10.45 42.07
N LEU A 596 -12.11 -11.56 42.05
CA LEU A 596 -10.84 -11.75 42.76
C LEU A 596 -9.68 -11.37 41.82
N LEU A 597 -9.05 -10.21 42.06
CA LEU A 597 -8.04 -9.65 41.18
C LEU A 597 -6.89 -10.64 40.91
N GLY A 598 -6.68 -10.99 39.62
CA GLY A 598 -5.64 -11.92 39.20
C GLY A 598 -5.85 -13.40 39.60
N ARG A 599 -7.03 -13.77 40.08
CA ARG A 599 -7.35 -15.12 40.57
C ARG A 599 -8.58 -15.73 39.91
N GLY A 600 -9.64 -14.94 39.72
CA GLY A 600 -10.89 -15.40 39.15
C GLY A 600 -12.10 -14.64 39.68
N VAL A 601 -13.21 -15.32 39.80
CA VAL A 601 -14.49 -14.79 40.30
C VAL A 601 -15.11 -15.78 41.27
N CYS A 602 -15.94 -15.29 42.20
CA CYS A 602 -16.74 -16.14 43.08
C CYS A 602 -18.15 -15.60 43.24
N GLY A 603 -19.06 -16.44 43.71
CA GLY A 603 -20.44 -16.09 43.99
C GLY A 603 -21.24 -17.25 44.49
N THR A 604 -22.44 -16.97 44.97
CA THR A 604 -23.37 -17.97 45.58
C THR A 604 -24.48 -18.29 44.60
N ILE A 605 -24.66 -19.56 44.27
CA ILE A 605 -25.73 -20.09 43.42
C ILE A 605 -26.50 -21.17 44.22
N ASP A 606 -27.79 -21.04 44.32
CA ASP A 606 -28.67 -21.94 45.07
C ASP A 606 -28.21 -22.16 46.54
N GLY A 607 -27.65 -21.12 47.16
CA GLY A 607 -27.15 -21.16 48.53
C GLY A 607 -25.79 -21.83 48.69
N VAL A 608 -25.10 -22.25 47.64
CA VAL A 608 -23.77 -22.81 47.63
C VAL A 608 -22.79 -21.80 47.01
N ARG A 609 -21.67 -21.61 47.69
CA ARG A 609 -20.59 -20.73 47.17
C ARG A 609 -19.72 -21.47 46.18
N TYR A 610 -19.48 -20.86 45.06
CA TYR A 610 -18.63 -21.37 44.01
C TYR A 610 -17.56 -20.35 43.64
N TRP A 611 -16.40 -20.82 43.21
CA TRP A 611 -15.31 -20.05 42.68
C TRP A 611 -15.03 -20.54 41.24
N LEU A 612 -14.75 -19.61 40.35
CA LEU A 612 -14.26 -19.90 39.04
C LEU A 612 -12.93 -19.16 38.84
N GLY A 613 -11.81 -19.90 38.95
CA GLY A 613 -10.50 -19.26 39.03
C GLY A 613 -9.36 -20.10 38.49
N ASN A 614 -8.19 -19.48 38.44
CA ASN A 614 -6.93 -20.06 37.94
C ASN A 614 -6.28 -21.00 38.96
N HIS A 615 -5.14 -21.62 38.60
CA HIS A 615 -4.38 -22.53 39.44
C HIS A 615 -3.99 -21.93 40.81
N ARG A 616 -3.57 -20.64 40.79
CA ARG A 616 -3.20 -19.93 42.03
C ARG A 616 -4.37 -19.86 43.04
N LEU A 617 -5.60 -19.68 42.59
CA LEU A 617 -6.76 -19.69 43.46
C LEU A 617 -6.99 -21.06 44.08
N VAL A 618 -6.79 -22.16 43.33
CA VAL A 618 -6.92 -23.53 43.80
C VAL A 618 -5.87 -23.84 44.87
N GLU A 619 -4.64 -23.37 44.72
CA GLU A 619 -3.56 -23.47 45.68
C GLU A 619 -3.87 -22.71 46.97
N GLU A 620 -4.34 -21.44 46.83
CA GLU A 620 -4.74 -20.62 48.00
C GLU A 620 -5.90 -21.22 48.79
N LEU A 621 -6.79 -21.95 48.13
CA LEU A 621 -7.89 -22.68 48.75
C LEU A 621 -7.46 -24.05 49.30
N GLU A 622 -6.20 -24.44 49.10
CA GLU A 622 -5.65 -25.76 49.51
C GLU A 622 -6.42 -26.94 48.86
N ARG A 623 -6.84 -26.81 47.60
CA ARG A 623 -7.60 -27.81 46.82
C ARG A 623 -6.79 -28.46 45.70
N CYS A 624 -5.50 -28.19 45.64
CA CYS A 624 -4.63 -28.75 44.63
C CYS A 624 -4.23 -30.18 44.96
N SER A 625 -4.25 -31.05 43.99
CA SER A 625 -3.79 -32.43 44.09
C SER A 625 -2.77 -32.73 43.00
N PRO A 626 -1.80 -33.69 43.21
CA PRO A 626 -0.83 -34.05 42.19
C PRO A 626 -1.45 -34.53 40.89
N ALA A 627 -2.62 -35.15 40.97
CA ALA A 627 -3.38 -35.59 39.77
C ALA A 627 -4.00 -34.41 39.00
N LEU A 628 -4.46 -33.39 39.73
CA LEU A 628 -4.95 -32.15 39.13
C LEU A 628 -3.82 -31.38 38.47
N GLU A 629 -2.71 -31.20 39.19
CA GLU A 629 -1.51 -30.51 38.70
C GLU A 629 -0.98 -31.11 37.39
N ALA A 630 -0.89 -32.44 37.29
CA ALA A 630 -0.48 -33.11 36.06
C ALA A 630 -1.45 -32.85 34.89
N LYS A 631 -2.75 -32.69 35.13
CA LYS A 631 -3.73 -32.32 34.11
C LYS A 631 -3.60 -30.86 33.70
N LEU A 632 -3.42 -29.95 34.63
CA LEU A 632 -3.22 -28.52 34.35
C LEU A 632 -1.97 -28.31 33.54
N ASP A 633 -0.85 -28.88 33.98
CA ASP A 633 0.40 -28.88 33.20
C ASP A 633 0.24 -29.39 31.77
N ALA A 634 -0.50 -30.46 31.60
CA ALA A 634 -0.71 -31.02 30.24
C ALA A 634 -1.52 -30.08 29.32
N LEU A 635 -2.48 -29.34 29.86
CA LEU A 635 -3.26 -28.35 29.13
C LEU A 635 -2.46 -27.07 28.88
N GLU A 636 -1.71 -26.60 29.88
CA GLU A 636 -0.86 -25.39 29.76
C GLU A 636 0.27 -25.60 28.76
N ARG A 637 0.87 -26.80 28.69
CA ARG A 637 1.86 -27.15 27.66
C ARG A 637 1.28 -27.14 26.25
N GLN A 638 -0.06 -27.21 26.10
CA GLN A 638 -0.74 -27.03 24.82
C GLN A 638 -1.04 -25.55 24.50
N GLY A 639 -0.62 -24.62 25.34
CA GLY A 639 -0.87 -23.20 25.18
C GLY A 639 -2.28 -22.74 25.58
N LYS A 640 -2.95 -23.52 26.45
CA LYS A 640 -4.30 -23.23 26.93
C LYS A 640 -4.26 -22.55 28.30
N SER A 641 -5.14 -21.59 28.52
CA SER A 641 -5.41 -21.01 29.83
C SER A 641 -6.43 -21.87 30.55
N VAL A 642 -6.12 -22.29 31.77
CA VAL A 642 -6.99 -23.20 32.51
C VAL A 642 -7.69 -22.47 33.63
N VAL A 643 -8.97 -22.72 33.78
CA VAL A 643 -9.82 -22.17 34.84
C VAL A 643 -10.64 -23.32 35.43
N MET A 644 -10.78 -23.31 36.73
CA MET A 644 -11.43 -24.38 37.48
C MET A 644 -12.67 -23.87 38.20
N LEU A 645 -13.74 -24.67 38.18
CA LEU A 645 -14.91 -24.49 39.02
C LEU A 645 -14.67 -25.24 40.34
N ILE A 646 -14.82 -24.52 41.44
CA ILE A 646 -14.49 -25.01 42.77
C ILE A 646 -15.69 -24.78 43.68
N ASP A 647 -15.97 -25.72 44.58
CA ASP A 647 -16.89 -25.53 45.71
C ASP A 647 -16.08 -25.48 47.05
N ASP A 648 -16.80 -25.39 48.18
CA ASP A 648 -16.14 -25.34 49.51
C ASP A 648 -15.26 -26.57 49.81
N ALA A 649 -15.45 -27.67 49.08
CA ALA A 649 -14.76 -28.94 49.38
C ALA A 649 -13.68 -29.29 48.35
N ARG A 650 -13.86 -28.99 47.07
CA ARG A 650 -13.02 -29.55 46.01
C ARG A 650 -13.20 -28.84 44.65
N VAL A 651 -12.31 -29.18 43.71
CA VAL A 651 -12.44 -28.83 42.32
C VAL A 651 -13.50 -29.70 41.64
N LEU A 652 -14.51 -29.09 41.06
CA LEU A 652 -15.63 -29.74 40.38
C LEU A 652 -15.34 -30.01 38.89
N ALA A 653 -14.85 -29.03 38.18
CA ALA A 653 -14.56 -29.12 36.76
C ALA A 653 -13.42 -28.22 36.35
N ILE A 654 -12.79 -28.61 35.25
CA ILE A 654 -11.70 -27.89 34.60
C ILE A 654 -12.17 -27.40 33.26
N PHE A 655 -11.93 -26.12 32.93
CA PHE A 655 -12.22 -25.46 31.67
C PHE A 655 -10.93 -24.98 31.05
N ALA A 656 -10.65 -25.38 29.83
CA ALA A 656 -9.51 -24.83 29.08
C ALA A 656 -10.01 -23.88 28.00
N VAL A 657 -9.36 -22.76 27.93
CA VAL A 657 -9.67 -21.69 27.01
C VAL A 657 -8.39 -21.36 26.23
N ALA A 658 -8.49 -21.28 24.92
CA ALA A 658 -7.37 -20.91 24.07
C ALA A 658 -7.76 -19.91 23.00
N ASP A 659 -6.84 -19.04 22.65
CA ASP A 659 -6.92 -18.22 21.46
C ASP A 659 -6.42 -19.03 20.27
N THR A 660 -7.30 -19.41 19.39
CA THR A 660 -7.02 -20.36 18.31
C THR A 660 -6.33 -19.68 17.13
N ILE A 661 -5.41 -20.42 16.50
CA ILE A 661 -4.65 -19.95 15.33
C ILE A 661 -5.60 -19.86 14.13
N LYS A 662 -5.56 -18.74 13.41
CA LYS A 662 -6.28 -18.59 12.13
C LYS A 662 -5.72 -19.56 11.10
N ASP A 663 -6.58 -20.25 10.35
CA ASP A 663 -6.15 -21.15 9.26
C ASP A 663 -5.37 -20.39 8.19
N THR A 664 -5.73 -19.13 7.94
CA THR A 664 -5.02 -18.22 7.03
C THR A 664 -3.60 -17.94 7.47
N SER A 665 -3.31 -17.92 8.79
CA SER A 665 -1.99 -17.64 9.34
C SER A 665 -0.99 -18.75 9.01
N ARG A 666 -1.37 -20.01 9.14
CA ARG A 666 -0.52 -21.15 8.75
C ARG A 666 -0.15 -21.10 7.26
N ALA A 667 -1.13 -20.83 6.42
CA ALA A 667 -0.91 -20.70 4.97
C ALA A 667 0.01 -19.52 4.66
N ALA A 668 -0.16 -18.38 5.35
CA ALA A 668 0.67 -17.19 5.18
C ALA A 668 2.13 -17.45 5.59
N ILE A 669 2.36 -18.12 6.72
CA ILE A 669 3.71 -18.47 7.19
C ILE A 669 4.41 -19.40 6.20
N ALA A 670 3.73 -20.44 5.72
CA ALA A 670 4.27 -21.32 4.68
C ALA A 670 4.63 -20.57 3.40
N ASP A 671 3.79 -19.63 2.98
CA ASP A 671 4.04 -18.76 1.83
C ASP A 671 5.23 -17.80 2.04
N LEU A 672 5.41 -17.28 3.25
CA LEU A 672 6.58 -16.45 3.63
C LEU A 672 7.87 -17.26 3.56
N HIS A 673 7.88 -18.47 4.10
CA HIS A 673 9.02 -19.39 3.99
C HIS A 673 9.35 -19.74 2.54
N ALA A 674 8.34 -19.97 1.70
CA ALA A 674 8.52 -20.18 0.25
C ALA A 674 9.15 -18.95 -0.46
N LEU A 675 8.97 -17.76 0.11
CA LEU A 675 9.60 -16.52 -0.35
C LEU A 675 11.00 -16.31 0.26
N GLY A 676 11.47 -17.18 1.15
CA GLY A 676 12.75 -17.08 1.84
C GLY A 676 12.75 -16.08 2.99
N ILE A 677 11.58 -15.79 3.57
CA ILE A 677 11.41 -14.88 4.71
C ILE A 677 11.25 -15.75 5.96
N ARG A 678 12.07 -15.49 6.97
CA ARG A 678 11.97 -16.13 8.27
C ARG A 678 10.97 -15.39 9.15
N THR A 679 10.39 -16.10 10.11
CA THR A 679 9.34 -15.59 10.98
C THR A 679 9.73 -15.68 12.45
N ALA A 680 9.42 -14.64 13.21
CA ALA A 680 9.61 -14.62 14.66
C ALA A 680 8.32 -14.18 15.34
N MET A 681 7.85 -14.91 16.35
CA MET A 681 6.69 -14.51 17.13
C MET A 681 7.12 -13.81 18.42
N LEU A 682 6.59 -12.63 18.67
CA LEU A 682 6.83 -11.83 19.86
C LEU A 682 5.53 -11.71 20.66
N THR A 683 5.50 -12.24 21.89
CA THR A 683 4.28 -12.24 22.71
C THR A 683 4.55 -12.00 24.18
N GLY A 684 3.60 -11.38 24.87
CA GLY A 684 3.61 -11.25 26.33
C GLY A 684 3.28 -12.54 27.07
N ASP A 685 2.85 -13.59 26.35
CA ASP A 685 2.56 -14.89 26.94
C ASP A 685 3.83 -15.56 27.49
N ASN A 686 3.62 -16.59 28.33
CA ASN A 686 4.78 -17.38 28.83
C ASN A 686 5.48 -18.11 27.66
N PRO A 687 6.79 -18.43 27.79
CA PRO A 687 7.58 -19.04 26.73
C PRO A 687 7.06 -20.41 26.26
N HIS A 688 6.41 -21.19 27.14
CA HIS A 688 5.86 -22.49 26.78
C HIS A 688 4.66 -22.34 25.82
N THR A 689 3.75 -21.43 26.14
CA THR A 689 2.62 -21.07 25.26
C THR A 689 3.11 -20.51 23.92
N ALA A 690 4.11 -19.62 23.96
CA ALA A 690 4.72 -19.06 22.75
C ALA A 690 5.29 -20.15 21.85
N GLN A 691 6.08 -21.08 22.41
CA GLN A 691 6.66 -22.20 21.65
C GLN A 691 5.58 -23.15 21.09
N ALA A 692 4.54 -23.46 21.87
CA ALA A 692 3.45 -24.33 21.43
C ALA A 692 2.69 -23.75 20.24
N ILE A 693 2.37 -22.46 20.28
CA ILE A 693 1.69 -21.74 19.19
C ILE A 693 2.60 -21.63 17.96
N ALA A 694 3.87 -21.27 18.17
CA ALA A 694 4.84 -21.18 17.09
C ALA A 694 5.03 -22.50 16.34
N ALA A 695 5.15 -23.61 17.08
CA ALA A 695 5.25 -24.95 16.51
C ALA A 695 3.99 -25.33 15.67
N GLN A 696 2.80 -24.98 16.17
CA GLN A 696 1.53 -25.24 15.45
C GLN A 696 1.38 -24.36 14.21
N ALA A 697 1.89 -23.12 14.24
CA ALA A 697 1.83 -22.17 13.12
C ALA A 697 2.97 -22.39 12.12
N GLY A 698 4.06 -23.06 12.52
CA GLY A 698 5.26 -23.24 11.71
C GLY A 698 6.22 -22.07 11.74
N ILE A 699 6.27 -21.31 12.85
CA ILE A 699 7.12 -20.10 13.03
C ILE A 699 8.52 -20.55 13.48
N ASP A 700 9.57 -19.86 12.97
CA ASP A 700 10.97 -20.25 13.17
C ASP A 700 11.52 -19.90 14.58
N ASP A 701 11.13 -18.74 15.12
CA ASP A 701 11.57 -18.25 16.44
C ASP A 701 10.37 -17.82 17.28
N ALA A 702 10.39 -18.08 18.59
CA ALA A 702 9.29 -17.72 19.48
C ALA A 702 9.81 -17.13 20.80
N ARG A 703 9.45 -15.89 21.07
CA ARG A 703 9.86 -15.14 22.27
C ARG A 703 8.64 -14.80 23.11
N GLY A 704 8.54 -15.43 24.27
CA GLY A 704 7.52 -15.16 25.29
C GLY A 704 7.99 -14.12 26.30
N ASN A 705 7.08 -13.71 27.19
CA ASN A 705 7.27 -12.69 28.24
C ASN A 705 7.80 -11.35 27.70
N GLN A 706 7.40 -10.95 26.48
CA GLN A 706 7.87 -9.73 25.87
C GLN A 706 7.00 -8.54 26.29
N LEU A 707 7.59 -7.56 26.93
CA LEU A 707 7.03 -6.23 27.11
C LEU A 707 7.15 -5.42 25.80
N PRO A 708 6.43 -4.32 25.62
CA PRO A 708 6.56 -3.48 24.42
C PRO A 708 8.00 -3.05 24.10
N GLU A 709 8.80 -2.77 25.14
CA GLU A 709 10.22 -2.42 25.02
C GLU A 709 11.08 -3.61 24.56
N ASP A 710 10.76 -4.82 25.01
CA ASP A 710 11.44 -6.04 24.61
C ASP A 710 11.13 -6.39 23.14
N LYS A 711 9.88 -6.15 22.67
CA LYS A 711 9.51 -6.31 21.27
C LYS A 711 10.32 -5.37 20.37
N LEU A 712 10.52 -4.13 20.79
CA LEU A 712 11.35 -3.17 20.07
C LEU A 712 12.81 -3.65 20.01
N ALA A 713 13.37 -4.10 21.15
CA ALA A 713 14.73 -4.63 21.22
C ALA A 713 14.91 -5.88 20.36
N ALA A 714 13.90 -6.74 20.28
CA ALA A 714 13.88 -7.93 19.41
C ALA A 714 13.91 -7.55 17.94
N VAL A 715 13.15 -6.56 17.51
CA VAL A 715 13.18 -6.03 16.13
C VAL A 715 14.55 -5.47 15.79
N ASP A 716 15.17 -4.71 16.72
CA ASP A 716 16.54 -4.19 16.55
C ASP A 716 17.60 -5.30 16.46
N GLU A 717 17.43 -6.37 17.23
CA GLU A 717 18.33 -7.53 17.19
C GLU A 717 18.25 -8.23 15.83
N LEU A 718 17.03 -8.48 15.33
CA LEU A 718 16.81 -9.08 14.02
C LEU A 718 17.40 -8.21 12.90
N ALA A 719 17.25 -6.87 13.00
CA ALA A 719 17.82 -5.93 12.04
C ALA A 719 19.36 -5.93 12.05
N ARG A 720 19.99 -6.01 13.23
CA ARG A 720 21.46 -6.11 13.36
C ARG A 720 22.01 -7.42 12.81
N GLY A 721 21.22 -8.47 12.74
CA GLY A 721 21.60 -9.74 12.14
C GLY A 721 21.93 -9.70 10.65
N GLY A 722 21.71 -8.56 9.96
CA GLY A 722 22.23 -8.23 8.62
C GLY A 722 21.69 -9.09 7.47
N ALA A 723 20.66 -9.90 7.68
CA ALA A 723 20.11 -10.78 6.66
C ALA A 723 19.24 -10.06 5.59
N GLY A 724 18.86 -8.81 5.84
CA GLY A 724 17.97 -8.01 5.00
C GLY A 724 17.01 -7.17 5.84
N ALA A 725 15.95 -6.63 5.24
CA ALA A 725 14.96 -5.82 5.93
C ALA A 725 14.12 -6.66 6.90
N VAL A 726 13.73 -6.04 8.01
CA VAL A 726 12.86 -6.62 9.05
C VAL A 726 11.49 -5.98 8.99
N GLY A 727 10.45 -6.80 8.91
CA GLY A 727 9.06 -6.36 9.07
C GLY A 727 8.55 -6.66 10.47
N MET A 728 7.64 -5.84 10.98
CA MET A 728 6.87 -6.11 12.20
C MET A 728 5.37 -6.07 11.87
N VAL A 729 4.63 -7.04 12.40
CA VAL A 729 3.16 -7.12 12.25
C VAL A 729 2.52 -7.03 13.63
N GLY A 730 1.55 -6.15 13.77
CA GLY A 730 0.77 -5.99 15.00
C GLY A 730 -0.64 -5.46 14.70
N ASP A 731 -1.53 -5.53 15.68
CA ASP A 731 -2.92 -5.10 15.57
C ASP A 731 -3.24 -3.85 16.42
N GLY A 732 -2.36 -3.45 17.31
CA GLY A 732 -2.71 -2.53 18.35
C GLY A 732 -1.68 -1.50 18.78
N ILE A 733 -2.12 -0.70 19.76
CA ILE A 733 -1.37 0.40 20.35
C ILE A 733 -0.07 -0.10 21.03
N ASN A 734 -0.10 -1.33 21.57
CA ASN A 734 1.04 -1.91 22.28
C ASN A 734 2.24 -2.21 21.36
N ASP A 735 1.99 -2.44 20.08
CA ASP A 735 3.01 -2.76 19.10
C ASP A 735 3.50 -1.53 18.32
N ALA A 736 2.87 -0.37 18.50
CA ALA A 736 3.21 0.86 17.78
C ALA A 736 4.70 1.22 17.83
N PRO A 737 5.42 1.12 18.95
CA PRO A 737 6.86 1.38 18.99
C PRO A 737 7.67 0.40 18.15
N ALA A 738 7.32 -0.90 18.16
CA ALA A 738 7.99 -1.92 17.39
C ALA A 738 7.66 -1.83 15.89
N LEU A 739 6.40 -1.48 15.54
CA LEU A 739 5.98 -1.20 14.17
C LEU A 739 6.75 -0.02 13.56
N ALA A 740 6.87 1.08 14.30
CA ALA A 740 7.61 2.27 13.86
C ALA A 740 9.12 2.04 13.74
N ARG A 741 9.66 1.06 14.50
CA ARG A 741 11.10 0.76 14.52
C ARG A 741 11.51 -0.21 13.40
N ALA A 742 10.63 -1.05 12.94
CA ALA A 742 10.87 -1.96 11.83
C ALA A 742 11.19 -1.22 10.53
N ASP A 743 11.87 -1.88 9.60
CA ASP A 743 12.05 -1.33 8.25
C ASP A 743 10.72 -1.21 7.50
N ILE A 744 9.75 -2.07 7.84
CA ILE A 744 8.36 -2.00 7.35
C ILE A 744 7.42 -2.46 8.46
N GLY A 745 6.59 -1.56 8.98
CA GLY A 745 5.50 -1.86 9.89
C GLY A 745 4.23 -2.29 9.14
N PHE A 746 3.62 -3.40 9.55
CA PHE A 746 2.36 -3.90 9.00
C PHE A 746 1.28 -3.86 10.08
N ALA A 747 0.19 -3.13 9.84
CA ALA A 747 -0.99 -3.17 10.70
C ALA A 747 -2.03 -4.15 10.17
N MET A 748 -2.55 -4.99 11.07
CA MET A 748 -3.64 -5.93 10.80
C MET A 748 -4.99 -5.28 11.10
N GLY A 749 -6.06 -5.73 10.40
CA GLY A 749 -7.43 -5.36 10.71
C GLY A 749 -7.70 -3.86 10.72
N ALA A 750 -7.06 -3.12 9.83
CA ALA A 750 -7.04 -1.66 9.78
C ALA A 750 -8.45 -1.00 9.69
N MET A 751 -9.52 -1.78 9.49
CA MET A 751 -10.88 -1.30 9.56
C MET A 751 -11.36 -1.00 11.00
N GLY A 752 -10.62 -1.45 12.03
CA GLY A 752 -11.06 -1.37 13.41
C GLY A 752 -10.28 -0.40 14.32
N THR A 753 -9.05 0.02 13.95
CA THR A 753 -8.21 0.84 14.83
C THR A 753 -7.49 1.96 14.09
N ASP A 754 -7.70 3.20 14.53
CA ASP A 754 -7.13 4.39 13.91
C ASP A 754 -5.60 4.46 14.11
N THR A 755 -5.13 4.12 15.30
CA THR A 755 -3.71 4.23 15.68
C THR A 755 -2.82 3.27 14.88
N ALA A 756 -3.31 2.07 14.58
CA ALA A 756 -2.54 1.10 13.78
C ALA A 756 -2.36 1.56 12.33
N ILE A 757 -3.41 2.15 11.74
CA ILE A 757 -3.32 2.74 10.39
C ILE A 757 -2.32 3.90 10.39
N GLU A 758 -2.31 4.74 11.41
CA GLU A 758 -1.42 5.90 11.45
C GLU A 758 0.04 5.54 11.62
N THR A 759 0.34 4.50 12.38
CA THR A 759 1.73 4.13 12.75
C THR A 759 2.39 3.23 11.70
N ALA A 760 1.64 2.30 11.09
CA ALA A 760 2.21 1.32 10.18
C ALA A 760 2.47 1.89 8.78
N ASP A 761 3.47 1.36 8.10
CA ASP A 761 3.84 1.69 6.72
C ASP A 761 2.95 1.00 5.68
N VAL A 762 2.43 -0.17 6.06
CA VAL A 762 1.50 -0.99 5.28
C VAL A 762 0.35 -1.41 6.17
N ALA A 763 -0.87 -1.05 5.81
CA ALA A 763 -2.06 -1.45 6.52
C ALA A 763 -2.84 -2.50 5.73
N LEU A 764 -3.20 -3.60 6.39
CA LEU A 764 -4.06 -4.64 5.84
C LEU A 764 -5.49 -4.36 6.30
N MET A 765 -6.41 -4.22 5.35
CA MET A 765 -7.78 -3.77 5.65
C MET A 765 -8.61 -4.83 6.38
N ASP A 766 -8.20 -6.07 6.31
CA ASP A 766 -8.78 -7.21 7.02
C ASP A 766 -7.72 -7.94 7.85
N ASP A 767 -8.12 -9.00 8.52
CA ASP A 767 -7.27 -9.82 9.40
C ASP A 767 -6.59 -10.98 8.66
N ASP A 768 -6.37 -10.88 7.35
CA ASP A 768 -5.76 -11.93 6.56
C ASP A 768 -4.25 -11.74 6.37
N LEU A 769 -3.47 -12.52 7.12
CA LEU A 769 -2.01 -12.51 7.06
C LEU A 769 -1.44 -12.88 5.67
N ARG A 770 -2.21 -13.61 4.81
CA ARG A 770 -1.79 -13.97 3.44
C ARG A 770 -1.54 -12.76 2.54
N LYS A 771 -2.00 -11.59 2.92
CA LYS A 771 -1.74 -10.33 2.22
C LYS A 771 -0.29 -9.88 2.30
N ILE A 772 0.45 -10.26 3.35
CA ILE A 772 1.89 -9.93 3.46
C ILE A 772 2.73 -10.67 2.41
N PRO A 773 2.67 -12.00 2.26
CA PRO A 773 3.35 -12.65 1.13
C PRO A 773 2.87 -12.13 -0.23
N ALA A 774 1.60 -11.76 -0.39
CA ALA A 774 1.08 -11.12 -1.60
C ALA A 774 1.73 -9.75 -1.86
N PHE A 775 1.89 -8.93 -0.82
CA PHE A 775 2.61 -7.66 -0.88
C PHE A 775 4.08 -7.85 -1.30
N VAL A 776 4.79 -8.81 -0.71
CA VAL A 776 6.18 -9.10 -1.07
C VAL A 776 6.31 -9.55 -2.54
N ARG A 777 5.39 -10.39 -3.02
CA ARG A 777 5.34 -10.78 -4.43
C ARG A 777 5.11 -9.58 -5.34
N LEU A 778 4.21 -8.67 -4.97
CA LEU A 778 3.96 -7.43 -5.70
C LEU A 778 5.19 -6.52 -5.71
N SER A 779 5.85 -6.34 -4.56
CA SER A 779 7.10 -5.58 -4.43
C SER A 779 8.18 -6.11 -5.37
N ARG A 780 8.40 -7.44 -5.38
CA ARG A 780 9.34 -8.11 -6.28
C ARG A 780 8.96 -7.96 -7.75
N ALA A 781 7.67 -8.01 -8.07
CA ALA A 781 7.17 -7.79 -9.43
C ALA A 781 7.36 -6.34 -9.89
N THR A 782 7.07 -5.37 -9.02
CA THR A 782 7.28 -3.95 -9.28
C THR A 782 8.75 -3.64 -9.55
N HIS A 783 9.65 -4.14 -8.71
CA HIS A 783 11.08 -3.98 -8.94
C HIS A 783 11.56 -4.61 -10.25
N ARG A 784 11.07 -5.80 -10.58
CA ARG A 784 11.39 -6.46 -11.86
C ARG A 784 10.97 -5.63 -13.05
N VAL A 785 9.77 -5.05 -13.01
CA VAL A 785 9.26 -4.14 -14.06
C VAL A 785 10.12 -2.89 -14.14
N LEU A 786 10.51 -2.29 -13.01
CA LEU A 786 11.41 -1.12 -12.97
C LEU A 786 12.75 -1.44 -13.65
N VAL A 787 13.39 -2.54 -13.29
CA VAL A 787 14.69 -2.96 -13.89
C VAL A 787 14.54 -3.23 -15.38
N GLN A 788 13.47 -3.91 -15.80
CA GLN A 788 13.19 -4.14 -17.23
C GLN A 788 13.04 -2.83 -17.99
N ASN A 789 12.27 -1.89 -17.45
CA ASN A 789 12.01 -0.60 -18.07
C ASN A 789 13.28 0.26 -18.17
N ILE A 790 14.06 0.31 -17.10
CA ILE A 790 15.35 1.02 -17.07
C ILE A 790 16.32 0.41 -18.09
N GLY A 791 16.48 -0.91 -18.06
CA GLY A 791 17.37 -1.63 -18.98
C GLY A 791 16.95 -1.44 -20.45
N PHE A 792 15.67 -1.53 -20.75
CA PHE A 792 15.13 -1.31 -22.08
C PHE A 792 15.34 0.13 -22.57
N ALA A 793 15.00 1.12 -21.74
CA ALA A 793 15.15 2.53 -22.07
C ALA A 793 16.63 2.90 -22.33
N LEU A 794 17.54 2.42 -21.50
CA LEU A 794 18.98 2.64 -21.70
C LEU A 794 19.51 1.88 -22.91
N GLY A 795 19.06 0.65 -23.15
CA GLY A 795 19.46 -0.16 -24.30
C GLY A 795 19.08 0.49 -25.64
N VAL A 796 17.84 0.96 -25.77
CA VAL A 796 17.39 1.69 -26.96
C VAL A 796 18.25 2.94 -27.18
N LYS A 797 18.51 3.70 -26.13
CA LYS A 797 19.36 4.91 -26.23
C LYS A 797 20.78 4.61 -26.69
N LEU A 798 21.38 3.54 -26.15
CA LEU A 798 22.74 3.16 -26.51
C LEU A 798 22.84 2.74 -27.98
N VAL A 799 21.84 2.02 -28.49
CA VAL A 799 21.79 1.64 -29.91
C VAL A 799 21.68 2.89 -30.82
N PHE A 800 20.73 3.80 -30.53
CA PHE A 800 20.55 4.98 -31.36
C PHE A 800 21.68 6.00 -31.19
N LEU A 801 22.33 6.08 -30.04
CA LEU A 801 23.56 6.85 -29.86
C LEU A 801 24.67 6.31 -30.76
N GLY A 802 24.85 4.98 -30.80
CA GLY A 802 25.81 4.36 -31.72
C GLY A 802 25.52 4.66 -33.20
N LEU A 803 24.26 4.60 -33.61
CA LEU A 803 23.83 4.96 -34.98
C LEU A 803 24.11 6.44 -35.27
N THR A 804 23.91 7.34 -34.30
CA THR A 804 24.19 8.77 -34.50
C THR A 804 25.68 9.05 -34.65
N VAL A 805 26.52 8.39 -33.81
CA VAL A 805 27.98 8.52 -33.93
C VAL A 805 28.45 7.96 -35.28
N ALA A 806 27.86 6.87 -35.76
CA ALA A 806 28.13 6.32 -37.08
C ALA A 806 27.63 7.18 -38.27
N GLY A 807 26.87 8.28 -37.95
CA GLY A 807 26.34 9.16 -38.99
C GLY A 807 25.07 8.65 -39.70
N LEU A 808 24.46 7.58 -39.16
CA LEU A 808 23.26 6.94 -39.72
C LEU A 808 21.96 7.42 -39.02
N GLY A 809 22.07 8.14 -37.91
CA GLY A 809 20.95 8.60 -37.11
C GLY A 809 20.33 9.86 -37.70
N THR A 810 19.00 9.83 -37.89
CA THR A 810 18.22 11.03 -38.23
C THR A 810 17.44 11.54 -37.01
N MET A 811 17.05 12.80 -37.01
CA MET A 811 16.38 13.43 -35.87
C MET A 811 14.99 12.82 -35.61
N TRP A 812 14.22 12.52 -36.66
CA TRP A 812 12.93 11.89 -36.53
C TRP A 812 13.01 10.42 -36.00
N MET A 813 14.04 9.66 -36.43
CA MET A 813 14.30 8.33 -35.89
C MET A 813 14.60 8.39 -34.39
N ALA A 814 15.31 9.40 -33.94
CA ALA A 814 15.61 9.64 -32.52
C ALA A 814 14.34 9.84 -31.70
N VAL A 815 13.44 10.71 -32.13
CA VAL A 815 12.18 10.98 -31.43
C VAL A 815 11.25 9.78 -31.49
N PHE A 816 11.17 9.10 -32.64
CA PHE A 816 10.32 7.92 -32.78
C PHE A 816 10.77 6.79 -31.85
N ALA A 817 12.08 6.57 -31.73
CA ALA A 817 12.65 5.58 -30.82
C ALA A 817 12.38 5.94 -29.34
N ASP A 818 12.51 7.20 -28.93
CA ASP A 818 12.27 7.67 -27.58
C ASP A 818 10.77 7.62 -27.22
N ALA A 819 9.88 8.08 -28.11
CA ALA A 819 8.45 7.98 -27.94
C ALA A 819 7.96 6.52 -27.89
N GLY A 820 8.49 5.65 -28.77
CA GLY A 820 8.21 4.23 -28.77
C GLY A 820 8.68 3.53 -27.50
N ALA A 821 9.89 3.86 -27.03
CA ALA A 821 10.40 3.35 -25.77
C ALA A 821 9.53 3.79 -24.58
N SER A 822 9.10 5.06 -24.56
CA SER A 822 8.20 5.59 -23.51
C SER A 822 6.88 4.85 -23.47
N LEU A 823 6.26 4.57 -24.62
CA LEU A 823 5.03 3.79 -24.71
C LEU A 823 5.18 2.36 -24.17
N ILE A 824 6.27 1.70 -24.53
CA ILE A 824 6.54 0.32 -24.11
C ILE A 824 6.76 0.26 -22.60
N VAL A 825 7.57 1.15 -22.01
CA VAL A 825 7.85 1.14 -20.57
C VAL A 825 6.60 1.51 -19.75
N VAL A 826 5.78 2.43 -20.24
CA VAL A 826 4.49 2.78 -19.63
C VAL A 826 3.52 1.59 -19.70
N GLY A 827 3.38 0.96 -20.86
CA GLY A 827 2.55 -0.24 -21.03
C GLY A 827 3.00 -1.39 -20.12
N ASN A 828 4.31 -1.59 -19.98
CA ASN A 828 4.87 -2.58 -19.06
C ASN A 828 4.58 -2.24 -17.58
N GLY A 829 4.64 -0.96 -17.19
CA GLY A 829 4.27 -0.48 -15.85
C GLY A 829 2.78 -0.71 -15.54
N LEU A 830 1.90 -0.35 -16.47
CA LEU A 830 0.44 -0.53 -16.34
C LEU A 830 0.02 -2.01 -16.25
N ARG A 831 0.86 -2.94 -16.72
CA ARG A 831 0.62 -4.37 -16.60
C ARG A 831 0.49 -4.85 -15.16
N LEU A 832 1.07 -4.14 -14.19
CA LEU A 832 0.90 -4.43 -12.76
C LEU A 832 -0.54 -4.31 -12.29
N LEU A 833 -1.34 -3.41 -12.90
CA LEU A 833 -2.77 -3.23 -12.58
C LEU A 833 -3.63 -4.45 -12.97
N SER A 834 -3.27 -5.16 -14.03
CA SER A 834 -4.06 -6.26 -14.60
C SER A 834 -3.54 -7.65 -14.21
N ASN A 835 -2.36 -7.74 -13.61
CA ASN A 835 -1.65 -9.01 -13.45
C ASN A 835 -2.01 -9.71 -12.13
N ALA A 836 -3.09 -10.51 -12.14
CA ALA A 836 -3.45 -11.39 -11.03
C ALA A 836 -2.29 -12.35 -10.62
N ARG A 837 -1.40 -12.71 -11.56
CA ARG A 837 -0.24 -13.58 -11.33
C ARG A 837 0.84 -12.94 -10.45
N ALA A 838 0.92 -11.61 -10.38
CA ALA A 838 1.87 -10.92 -9.52
C ALA A 838 1.61 -11.21 -8.03
N PHE A 839 0.38 -11.60 -7.68
CA PHE A 839 -0.05 -11.87 -6.32
C PHE A 839 -0.07 -13.37 -5.94
N GLY A 840 0.29 -14.28 -6.86
CA GLY A 840 0.44 -15.72 -6.53
C GLY A 840 -0.85 -16.45 -6.19
N GLY A 841 -2.01 -15.90 -6.50
CA GLY A 841 -3.27 -16.63 -6.39
C GLY A 841 -3.38 -17.69 -7.49
N ALA A 842 -3.68 -18.94 -7.14
CA ALA A 842 -4.19 -19.91 -8.08
C ALA A 842 -5.39 -19.29 -8.82
N PRO A 843 -5.59 -19.57 -10.12
CA PRO A 843 -6.77 -19.10 -10.80
C PRO A 843 -7.98 -19.61 -10.03
N ALA A 844 -8.87 -18.70 -9.59
CA ALA A 844 -10.15 -19.10 -9.05
C ALA A 844 -10.76 -20.05 -10.07
N ALA A 845 -11.07 -21.26 -9.63
CA ALA A 845 -11.80 -22.21 -10.45
C ALA A 845 -13.10 -21.52 -10.90
N ARG A 846 -13.29 -21.43 -12.22
CA ARG A 846 -14.47 -20.87 -12.86
C ARG A 846 -15.68 -21.70 -12.51
#